data_e6b9819936a399930fbfe9d330869112
#
_entry.id   e6b9819936a399930fbfe9d330869112
#
_cell.length_a   1.000
_cell.length_b   1.000
_cell.length_c   1.000
_cell.angle_alpha   90.00
_cell.angle_beta   90.00
_cell.angle_gamma   90.00
#
_symmetry.space_group_name_H-M   'P 1'
#
loop_
_entity.id
_entity.type
_entity.pdbx_description
1 polymer ?
#
loop_
_entity_poly.entity_id
_entity_poly.type
_entity_poly.pdbx_seq_one_letter_code
_entity_poly.pdbx_strand_id
1 'polypeptide(L)'
;MKKTIFLSALAMTLLACTETNPLLEQPNTPYGVPAFDQVKNEHYMPAFEEAIRQNKAEIEAIVTNEAEPTFENTIVALDRAGGLLERVSGVFFNVLEADGNDEMNAIAEQVSPMLSELSDGIILNEELFKRVKFVYEQREQLGLNPEQMRLVTETYKSFADNGANLPEDKKERLKEINKELGLLSLKFGNNVVAETNAYQYFVKDESQLKGLPESAKAAAAEEAAAAGHPGEWLFTPKRTSFTPVLQYCENRELRKELLMAYTTRANHDNENDNKAVIVREMELRIEKAKLFGYDNPADYILADCMAKNHQTVDAFLASVWAPSLEAAKREAAELQKLLDEDIAAGKVLPSLQGEDRGRLAPWDWWYYAEKLRKAKYALDEEELKPYFELNNVRKGAFGVATKLFGLQFEPLKDMPVYNPEVEVFKVTDADGALIGILYTDYFPRAGKRPGAWMNNILPQYIDAEGVDHRPVIINVGNFNKPTAGNPSLLSMDDVETLFHEFGHALHGLLSKAHYKSLSGTNTPRDFVELPSQFMENYAYEPEVLKTYAFHYQTGEVIPDSLIAKINAAGKFNQGFVTTELLSASILDMDFHELTSAEGLDVNAFEKASLEKMGMIDEIIVRYRPTFYNHIFTTGYEAGYYSYTWAAVLDADAFAAFKETGDLFEPATAARLRHLLEQGGTRDAQELYLEFRGKEADPAHLLRRNGFIE
;
A
#
# COMPACT_ATOMS: atom_id res chain seq x y z
N MET A 1 21.42 -83.55 31.08
CA MET A 1 20.37 -82.57 31.35
C MET A 1 20.99 -81.16 31.15
N LYS A 2 20.81 -80.61 29.97
CA LYS A 2 21.26 -79.20 29.65
C LYS A 2 20.02 -78.39 29.43
N LYS A 3 19.80 -77.40 30.27
CA LYS A 3 18.70 -76.40 30.13
C LYS A 3 19.15 -75.34 29.14
N THR A 4 18.45 -75.24 28.04
CA THR A 4 18.60 -74.15 27.07
C THR A 4 17.65 -73.03 27.48
N ILE A 5 18.20 -71.84 27.77
CA ILE A 5 17.45 -70.63 28.06
C ILE A 5 17.28 -69.88 26.76
N PHE A 6 16.02 -69.63 26.31
CA PHE A 6 15.66 -68.79 25.22
C PHE A 6 15.55 -67.33 25.75
N LEU A 7 16.44 -66.49 25.32
CA LEU A 7 16.29 -65.00 25.48
C LEU A 7 15.47 -64.47 24.30
N SER A 8 14.24 -64.08 24.57
CA SER A 8 13.44 -63.34 23.62
C SER A 8 13.85 -61.87 23.69
N ALA A 9 14.58 -61.37 22.71
CA ALA A 9 14.83 -59.94 22.53
C ALA A 9 13.57 -59.27 21.95
N LEU A 10 12.84 -58.54 22.77
CA LEU A 10 11.73 -57.68 22.35
C LEU A 10 12.33 -56.39 21.76
N ALA A 11 12.42 -56.30 20.45
CA ALA A 11 12.76 -55.09 19.76
C ALA A 11 11.54 -54.11 19.85
N MET A 12 11.56 -53.18 20.80
CA MET A 12 10.70 -52.03 20.73
C MET A 12 11.16 -51.11 19.59
N THR A 13 10.51 -51.19 18.46
CA THR A 13 10.54 -50.15 17.44
C THR A 13 9.85 -48.92 18.04
N LEU A 14 10.63 -47.96 18.50
CA LEU A 14 10.18 -46.58 18.71
C LEU A 14 9.79 -46.04 17.33
N LEU A 15 8.51 -46.09 16.99
CA LEU A 15 7.92 -45.19 16.01
C LEU A 15 7.98 -43.83 16.63
N ALA A 16 9.05 -43.08 16.37
CA ALA A 16 9.02 -41.64 16.49
C ALA A 16 7.94 -41.18 15.49
N CYS A 17 6.78 -40.76 15.99
CA CYS A 17 5.90 -39.88 15.22
C CYS A 17 6.74 -38.63 14.95
N THR A 18 7.41 -38.56 13.82
CA THR A 18 7.82 -37.28 13.29
C THR A 18 6.53 -36.55 13.03
N GLU A 19 6.21 -35.50 13.84
CA GLU A 19 5.13 -34.58 13.51
C GLU A 19 5.43 -34.11 12.09
N THR A 20 4.52 -34.39 11.16
CA THR A 20 4.66 -33.94 9.77
C THR A 20 4.50 -32.41 9.75
N ASN A 21 5.38 -31.72 9.05
CA ASN A 21 5.31 -30.27 8.94
C ASN A 21 4.06 -29.90 8.12
N PRO A 22 3.06 -29.20 8.71
CA PRO A 22 1.79 -28.92 8.03
C PRO A 22 1.95 -28.01 6.81
N LEU A 23 3.06 -27.26 6.70
CA LEU A 23 3.35 -26.41 5.53
C LEU A 23 3.81 -27.23 4.31
N LEU A 24 4.31 -28.45 4.49
CA LEU A 24 4.78 -29.31 3.40
C LEU A 24 3.67 -30.17 2.80
N GLU A 25 2.57 -30.33 3.49
CA GLU A 25 1.43 -31.14 3.04
C GLU A 25 0.36 -30.26 2.38
N GLN A 26 -0.44 -30.87 1.49
CA GLN A 26 -1.65 -30.19 1.01
C GLN A 26 -2.63 -30.05 2.18
N PRO A 27 -3.17 -28.84 2.46
CA PRO A 27 -4.04 -28.65 3.59
C PRO A 27 -5.31 -29.51 3.48
N ASN A 28 -5.57 -30.35 4.48
CA ASN A 28 -6.83 -31.09 4.61
C ASN A 28 -7.82 -30.29 5.46
N THR A 29 -8.08 -29.06 5.03
CA THR A 29 -8.92 -28.06 5.70
C THR A 29 -10.11 -27.71 4.79
N PRO A 30 -11.18 -27.14 5.32
CA PRO A 30 -12.26 -26.62 4.48
C PRO A 30 -11.71 -25.62 3.47
N TYR A 31 -12.11 -25.75 2.21
CA TYR A 31 -11.69 -24.89 1.08
C TYR A 31 -10.18 -24.88 0.79
N GLY A 32 -9.38 -25.79 1.36
CA GLY A 32 -7.94 -25.84 1.16
C GLY A 32 -7.16 -24.69 1.77
N VAL A 33 -7.73 -23.96 2.72
CA VAL A 33 -7.02 -22.86 3.42
C VAL A 33 -5.86 -23.43 4.23
N PRO A 34 -4.78 -22.66 4.48
CA PRO A 34 -3.68 -23.12 5.32
C PRO A 34 -4.14 -23.52 6.73
N ALA A 35 -3.55 -24.57 7.28
CA ALA A 35 -3.83 -25.05 8.63
C ALA A 35 -3.14 -24.18 9.70
N PHE A 36 -3.49 -22.90 9.77
CA PHE A 36 -2.84 -21.89 10.61
C PHE A 36 -2.73 -22.32 12.08
N ASP A 37 -3.74 -22.99 12.62
CA ASP A 37 -3.82 -23.51 13.98
C ASP A 37 -2.82 -24.64 14.28
N GLN A 38 -2.22 -25.23 13.26
CA GLN A 38 -1.23 -26.32 13.38
C GLN A 38 0.19 -25.83 13.07
N VAL A 39 0.35 -24.63 12.48
CA VAL A 39 1.66 -24.07 12.14
C VAL A 39 2.32 -23.48 13.38
N LYS A 40 3.60 -23.81 13.59
CA LYS A 40 4.46 -23.26 14.65
C LYS A 40 5.70 -22.64 14.00
N ASN A 41 6.39 -21.74 14.73
CA ASN A 41 7.60 -21.08 14.21
C ASN A 41 8.67 -22.08 13.75
N GLU A 42 8.84 -23.19 14.45
CA GLU A 42 9.79 -24.28 14.12
C GLU A 42 9.52 -24.94 12.76
N HIS A 43 8.32 -24.80 12.19
CA HIS A 43 7.95 -25.36 10.90
C HIS A 43 8.44 -24.53 9.71
N TYR A 44 8.62 -23.22 9.86
CA TYR A 44 8.89 -22.33 8.74
C TYR A 44 10.24 -22.59 8.07
N MET A 45 11.33 -22.59 8.83
CA MET A 45 12.66 -22.75 8.24
C MET A 45 12.83 -24.06 7.46
N PRO A 46 12.45 -25.25 7.99
CA PRO A 46 12.47 -26.49 7.22
C PRO A 46 11.55 -26.48 6.01
N ALA A 47 10.41 -25.76 6.09
CA ALA A 47 9.49 -25.65 4.94
C ALA A 47 10.08 -24.80 3.83
N PHE A 48 10.74 -23.67 4.15
CA PHE A 48 11.45 -22.86 3.17
C PHE A 48 12.61 -23.61 2.51
N GLU A 49 13.44 -24.32 3.29
CA GLU A 49 14.54 -25.10 2.75
C GLU A 49 14.05 -26.16 1.74
N GLU A 50 12.99 -26.89 2.08
CA GLU A 50 12.41 -27.89 1.18
C GLU A 50 11.73 -27.25 -0.04
N ALA A 51 10.98 -26.15 0.16
CA ALA A 51 10.32 -25.45 -0.92
C ALA A 51 11.31 -24.84 -1.93
N ILE A 52 12.40 -24.27 -1.46
CA ILE A 52 13.51 -23.77 -2.30
C ILE A 52 14.17 -24.94 -3.04
N ARG A 53 14.42 -26.07 -2.37
CA ARG A 53 14.99 -27.25 -3.00
C ARG A 53 14.10 -27.78 -4.12
N GLN A 54 12.78 -27.85 -3.89
CA GLN A 54 11.83 -28.32 -4.90
C GLN A 54 11.77 -27.34 -6.07
N ASN A 55 11.67 -26.04 -5.83
CA ASN A 55 11.64 -25.03 -6.88
C ASN A 55 12.91 -25.08 -7.75
N LYS A 56 14.11 -25.21 -7.14
CA LYS A 56 15.36 -25.42 -7.89
C LYS A 56 15.30 -26.66 -8.79
N ALA A 57 14.71 -27.75 -8.33
CA ALA A 57 14.58 -28.98 -9.11
C ALA A 57 13.57 -28.82 -10.26
N GLU A 58 12.48 -28.10 -10.05
CA GLU A 58 11.48 -27.77 -11.09
C GLU A 58 12.10 -26.90 -12.18
N ILE A 59 12.84 -25.86 -11.81
CA ILE A 59 13.58 -25.02 -12.75
C ILE A 59 14.62 -25.82 -13.54
N GLU A 60 15.39 -26.67 -12.87
CA GLU A 60 16.38 -27.54 -13.52
C GLU A 60 15.73 -28.51 -14.53
N ALA A 61 14.53 -29.00 -14.22
CA ALA A 61 13.78 -29.87 -15.14
C ALA A 61 13.34 -29.10 -16.42
N ILE A 62 13.03 -27.80 -16.30
CA ILE A 62 12.76 -26.96 -17.47
C ILE A 62 14.05 -26.73 -18.28
N VAL A 63 15.14 -26.38 -17.60
CA VAL A 63 16.44 -26.07 -18.22
C VAL A 63 17.00 -27.27 -18.98
N THR A 64 16.94 -28.48 -18.38
CA THR A 64 17.52 -29.70 -18.92
C THR A 64 16.59 -30.45 -19.87
N ASN A 65 15.40 -29.93 -20.15
CA ASN A 65 14.46 -30.56 -21.08
C ASN A 65 15.03 -30.57 -22.50
N GLU A 66 15.30 -31.76 -23.03
CA GLU A 66 15.88 -31.95 -24.38
C GLU A 66 14.89 -31.61 -25.52
N ALA A 67 13.58 -31.53 -25.23
CA ALA A 67 12.59 -31.13 -26.23
C ALA A 67 12.72 -29.64 -26.61
N GLU A 68 12.39 -29.35 -27.88
CA GLU A 68 12.32 -27.94 -28.33
C GLU A 68 11.42 -27.12 -27.40
N PRO A 69 11.82 -25.89 -27.05
CA PRO A 69 11.03 -25.02 -26.18
C PRO A 69 9.64 -24.73 -26.79
N THR A 70 8.61 -24.91 -25.99
CA THR A 70 7.22 -24.60 -26.36
C THR A 70 6.58 -23.74 -25.28
N PHE A 71 5.43 -23.15 -25.59
CA PHE A 71 4.65 -22.41 -24.59
C PHE A 71 4.40 -23.27 -23.34
N GLU A 72 3.98 -24.52 -23.52
CA GLU A 72 3.65 -25.42 -22.39
C GLU A 72 4.88 -25.87 -21.58
N ASN A 73 5.94 -26.36 -22.28
CA ASN A 73 7.11 -26.95 -21.57
C ASN A 73 8.10 -25.92 -21.05
N THR A 74 7.85 -24.61 -21.28
CA THR A 74 8.74 -23.53 -20.87
C THR A 74 7.97 -22.46 -20.10
N ILE A 75 7.01 -21.79 -20.74
CA ILE A 75 6.32 -20.63 -20.14
C ILE A 75 5.33 -21.11 -19.05
N VAL A 76 4.44 -22.04 -19.38
CA VAL A 76 3.47 -22.59 -18.41
C VAL A 76 4.19 -23.38 -17.32
N ALA A 77 5.23 -24.14 -17.68
CA ALA A 77 6.03 -24.86 -16.69
C ALA A 77 6.69 -23.89 -15.68
N LEU A 78 7.18 -22.73 -16.15
CA LEU A 78 7.76 -21.70 -15.30
C LEU A 78 6.72 -21.02 -14.41
N ASP A 79 5.54 -20.66 -14.95
CA ASP A 79 4.43 -20.08 -14.18
C ASP A 79 3.96 -21.02 -13.03
N ARG A 80 3.99 -22.33 -13.27
CA ARG A 80 3.60 -23.34 -12.28
C ARG A 80 4.71 -23.69 -11.28
N ALA A 81 5.97 -23.44 -11.62
CA ALA A 81 7.09 -23.76 -10.74
C ALA A 81 7.02 -22.97 -9.43
N GLY A 82 7.50 -23.58 -8.34
CA GLY A 82 7.55 -22.96 -7.02
C GLY A 82 6.22 -22.93 -6.26
N GLY A 83 5.21 -23.72 -6.62
CA GLY A 83 3.92 -23.72 -5.94
C GLY A 83 3.98 -24.01 -4.44
N LEU A 84 4.92 -24.87 -3.99
CA LEU A 84 5.16 -25.06 -2.56
C LEU A 84 5.76 -23.81 -1.92
N LEU A 85 6.74 -23.19 -2.59
CA LEU A 85 7.39 -21.99 -2.08
C LEU A 85 6.41 -20.81 -1.97
N GLU A 86 5.54 -20.64 -2.95
CA GLU A 86 4.48 -19.64 -2.94
C GLU A 86 3.52 -19.84 -1.74
N ARG A 87 3.08 -21.07 -1.50
CA ARG A 87 2.23 -21.39 -0.34
C ARG A 87 2.92 -21.13 0.99
N VAL A 88 4.17 -21.56 1.16
CA VAL A 88 4.95 -21.34 2.39
C VAL A 88 5.19 -19.86 2.61
N SER A 89 5.56 -19.11 1.56
CA SER A 89 5.77 -17.68 1.61
C SER A 89 4.48 -16.93 1.90
N GLY A 90 3.38 -17.28 1.25
CA GLY A 90 2.07 -16.68 1.47
C GLY A 90 1.59 -16.84 2.91
N VAL A 91 1.82 -18.00 3.54
CA VAL A 91 1.51 -18.20 4.96
C VAL A 91 2.46 -17.39 5.84
N PHE A 92 3.78 -17.54 5.64
CA PHE A 92 4.78 -16.96 6.53
C PHE A 92 4.74 -15.44 6.56
N PHE A 93 4.80 -14.78 5.40
CA PHE A 93 4.91 -13.33 5.34
C PHE A 93 3.59 -12.65 5.76
N ASN A 94 2.43 -13.22 5.43
CA ASN A 94 1.16 -12.68 5.93
C ASN A 94 1.05 -12.76 7.46
N VAL A 95 1.46 -13.88 8.06
CA VAL A 95 1.44 -14.01 9.53
C VAL A 95 2.51 -13.13 10.17
N LEU A 96 3.72 -13.03 9.57
CA LEU A 96 4.78 -12.15 10.06
C LEU A 96 4.34 -10.68 10.13
N GLU A 97 3.61 -10.21 9.13
CA GLU A 97 3.12 -8.83 9.08
C GLU A 97 1.94 -8.58 10.03
N ALA A 98 1.05 -9.57 10.17
CA ALA A 98 -0.18 -9.41 10.93
C ALA A 98 -0.08 -9.86 12.40
N ASP A 99 0.80 -10.81 12.73
CA ASP A 99 0.94 -11.40 14.08
C ASP A 99 2.38 -11.87 14.35
N GLY A 100 3.37 -11.08 13.89
CA GLY A 100 4.79 -11.41 13.98
C GLY A 100 5.33 -11.41 15.40
N ASN A 101 6.49 -12.07 15.57
CA ASN A 101 7.24 -12.12 16.81
C ASN A 101 8.74 -12.15 16.52
N ASP A 102 9.58 -12.02 17.56
CA ASP A 102 11.03 -11.94 17.41
C ASP A 102 11.63 -13.18 16.73
N GLU A 103 11.08 -14.37 16.97
CA GLU A 103 11.54 -15.62 16.34
C GLU A 103 11.21 -15.62 14.85
N MET A 104 10.01 -15.18 14.45
CA MET A 104 9.65 -15.02 13.04
C MET A 104 10.51 -13.96 12.35
N ASN A 105 10.82 -12.84 13.02
CA ASN A 105 11.73 -11.83 12.49
C ASN A 105 13.12 -12.44 12.23
N ALA A 106 13.65 -13.23 13.16
CA ALA A 106 14.93 -13.92 12.98
C ALA A 106 14.90 -14.95 11.84
N ILE A 107 13.77 -15.62 11.59
CA ILE A 107 13.57 -16.48 10.44
C ILE A 107 13.55 -15.67 9.15
N ALA A 108 12.84 -14.55 9.12
CA ALA A 108 12.76 -13.67 7.95
C ALA A 108 14.14 -13.13 7.54
N GLU A 109 14.99 -12.76 8.50
CA GLU A 109 16.38 -12.33 8.26
C GLU A 109 17.22 -13.42 7.59
N GLN A 110 16.92 -14.69 7.83
CA GLN A 110 17.63 -15.82 7.20
C GLN A 110 17.02 -16.18 5.85
N VAL A 111 15.71 -16.20 5.75
CA VAL A 111 14.97 -16.64 4.55
C VAL A 111 15.06 -15.61 3.42
N SER A 112 15.00 -14.29 3.72
CA SER A 112 15.00 -13.25 2.69
C SER A 112 16.23 -13.30 1.77
N PRO A 113 17.47 -13.47 2.28
CA PRO A 113 18.64 -13.68 1.40
C PRO A 113 18.55 -14.96 0.56
N MET A 114 17.99 -16.05 1.10
CA MET A 114 17.84 -17.32 0.37
C MET A 114 16.86 -17.18 -0.80
N LEU A 115 15.76 -16.43 -0.60
CA LEU A 115 14.79 -16.13 -1.65
C LEU A 115 15.37 -15.23 -2.73
N SER A 116 16.15 -14.23 -2.32
CA SER A 116 16.85 -13.34 -3.26
C SER A 116 17.85 -14.11 -4.12
N GLU A 117 18.68 -14.97 -3.50
CA GLU A 117 19.62 -15.83 -4.23
C GLU A 117 18.90 -16.79 -5.22
N LEU A 118 17.75 -17.35 -4.81
CA LEU A 118 16.94 -18.19 -5.67
C LEU A 118 16.42 -17.41 -6.87
N SER A 119 15.83 -16.24 -6.63
CA SER A 119 15.29 -15.37 -7.67
C SER A 119 16.37 -14.96 -8.69
N ASP A 120 17.52 -14.49 -8.20
CA ASP A 120 18.67 -14.15 -9.06
C ASP A 120 19.17 -15.37 -9.86
N GLY A 121 19.21 -16.54 -9.23
CA GLY A 121 19.60 -17.79 -9.88
C GLY A 121 18.65 -18.22 -11.00
N ILE A 122 17.38 -17.91 -10.90
CA ILE A 122 16.37 -18.18 -11.94
C ILE A 122 16.49 -17.13 -13.06
N ILE A 123 16.39 -15.86 -12.71
CA ILE A 123 16.36 -14.74 -13.69
C ILE A 123 17.64 -14.66 -14.53
N LEU A 124 18.80 -14.91 -13.93
CA LEU A 124 20.09 -14.82 -14.60
C LEU A 124 20.56 -16.16 -15.19
N ASN A 125 19.71 -17.19 -15.19
CA ASN A 125 20.01 -18.47 -15.80
C ASN A 125 19.95 -18.36 -17.33
N GLU A 126 21.11 -18.44 -17.99
CA GLU A 126 21.21 -18.26 -19.43
C GLU A 126 20.45 -19.32 -20.24
N GLU A 127 20.50 -20.60 -19.83
CA GLU A 127 19.84 -21.68 -20.55
C GLU A 127 18.31 -21.57 -20.42
N LEU A 128 17.82 -21.21 -19.24
CA LEU A 128 16.39 -20.92 -19.04
C LEU A 128 15.97 -19.74 -19.90
N PHE A 129 16.73 -18.65 -19.88
CA PHE A 129 16.41 -17.46 -20.69
C PHE A 129 16.42 -17.75 -22.18
N LYS A 130 17.35 -18.57 -22.69
CA LYS A 130 17.36 -19.01 -24.11
C LYS A 130 16.04 -19.70 -24.47
N ARG A 131 15.49 -20.55 -23.59
CA ARG A 131 14.21 -21.22 -23.80
C ARG A 131 13.04 -20.23 -23.80
N VAL A 132 12.98 -19.32 -22.83
CA VAL A 132 11.97 -18.27 -22.74
C VAL A 132 11.99 -17.39 -23.98
N LYS A 133 13.17 -16.92 -24.38
CA LYS A 133 13.38 -16.07 -25.57
C LYS A 133 12.97 -16.78 -26.85
N PHE A 134 13.30 -18.07 -27.02
CA PHE A 134 12.90 -18.86 -28.17
C PHE A 134 11.36 -18.88 -28.34
N VAL A 135 10.62 -19.12 -27.26
CA VAL A 135 9.16 -19.12 -27.29
C VAL A 135 8.63 -17.71 -27.57
N TYR A 136 9.19 -16.69 -26.93
CA TYR A 136 8.79 -15.30 -27.14
C TYR A 136 8.95 -14.83 -28.59
N GLU A 137 10.08 -15.15 -29.22
CA GLU A 137 10.37 -14.75 -30.61
C GLU A 137 9.41 -15.38 -31.62
N GLN A 138 8.82 -16.54 -31.27
CA GLN A 138 7.86 -17.26 -32.13
C GLN A 138 6.39 -17.03 -31.75
N ARG A 139 6.10 -16.27 -30.72
CA ARG A 139 4.77 -16.12 -30.11
C ARG A 139 3.63 -15.83 -31.09
N GLU A 140 3.91 -14.99 -32.11
CA GLU A 140 2.93 -14.63 -33.14
C GLU A 140 2.54 -15.83 -34.05
N GLN A 141 3.38 -16.87 -34.08
CA GLN A 141 3.20 -18.04 -34.95
C GLN A 141 2.59 -19.22 -34.19
N LEU A 142 2.53 -19.13 -32.84
CA LEU A 142 2.08 -20.24 -31.99
C LEU A 142 0.57 -20.34 -31.86
N GLY A 143 -0.20 -19.35 -32.39
CA GLY A 143 -1.67 -19.34 -32.30
C GLY A 143 -2.19 -19.16 -30.87
N LEU A 144 -1.43 -18.47 -30.03
CA LEU A 144 -1.76 -18.22 -28.63
C LEU A 144 -3.02 -17.33 -28.51
N ASN A 145 -3.83 -17.60 -27.51
CA ASN A 145 -4.92 -16.69 -27.13
C ASN A 145 -4.38 -15.41 -26.45
N PRO A 146 -5.18 -14.35 -26.25
CA PRO A 146 -4.69 -13.09 -25.67
C PRO A 146 -4.00 -13.24 -24.30
N GLU A 147 -4.52 -14.08 -23.40
CA GLU A 147 -3.93 -14.30 -22.07
C GLU A 147 -2.60 -15.06 -22.18
N GLN A 148 -2.52 -16.05 -23.03
CA GLN A 148 -1.27 -16.78 -23.33
C GLN A 148 -0.21 -15.86 -23.94
N MET A 149 -0.62 -14.98 -24.85
CA MET A 149 0.24 -13.95 -25.44
C MET A 149 0.77 -13.00 -24.35
N ARG A 150 -0.11 -12.62 -23.41
CA ARG A 150 0.28 -11.79 -22.27
C ARG A 150 1.30 -12.52 -21.39
N LEU A 151 1.01 -13.77 -21.01
CA LEU A 151 1.91 -14.55 -20.18
C LEU A 151 3.31 -14.67 -20.78
N VAL A 152 3.44 -15.06 -22.06
CA VAL A 152 4.75 -15.18 -22.70
C VAL A 152 5.49 -13.85 -22.78
N THR A 153 4.75 -12.75 -22.99
CA THR A 153 5.32 -11.41 -23.08
C THR A 153 5.83 -10.94 -21.72
N GLU A 154 5.02 -11.07 -20.67
CA GLU A 154 5.41 -10.66 -19.32
C GLU A 154 6.52 -11.55 -18.75
N THR A 155 6.49 -12.87 -19.03
CA THR A 155 7.58 -13.77 -18.66
C THR A 155 8.90 -13.33 -19.32
N TYR A 156 8.90 -13.06 -20.64
CA TYR A 156 10.11 -12.58 -21.33
C TYR A 156 10.59 -11.25 -20.77
N LYS A 157 9.70 -10.28 -20.54
CA LYS A 157 10.03 -8.98 -19.94
C LYS A 157 10.64 -9.15 -18.56
N SER A 158 10.05 -9.99 -17.70
CA SER A 158 10.57 -10.26 -16.36
C SER A 158 12.04 -10.68 -16.37
N PHE A 159 12.47 -11.47 -17.37
CA PHE A 159 13.88 -11.80 -17.54
C PHE A 159 14.69 -10.65 -18.16
N ALA A 160 14.19 -10.05 -19.22
CA ALA A 160 14.90 -9.04 -20.00
C ALA A 160 15.19 -7.78 -19.18
N ASP A 161 14.16 -7.29 -18.45
CA ASP A 161 14.22 -6.06 -17.65
C ASP A 161 15.05 -6.26 -16.35
N ASN A 162 15.30 -7.51 -15.96
CA ASN A 162 16.22 -7.87 -14.89
C ASN A 162 17.59 -8.34 -15.38
N GLY A 163 17.96 -8.06 -16.64
CA GLY A 163 19.33 -8.13 -17.15
C GLY A 163 19.69 -9.42 -17.89
N ALA A 164 18.74 -10.34 -18.11
CA ALA A 164 19.04 -11.60 -18.82
C ALA A 164 19.57 -11.39 -20.24
N ASN A 165 19.18 -10.31 -20.93
CA ASN A 165 19.65 -9.93 -22.26
C ASN A 165 21.01 -9.20 -22.27
N LEU A 166 21.53 -8.80 -21.12
CA LEU A 166 22.77 -8.02 -21.06
C LEU A 166 24.00 -8.89 -21.37
N PRO A 167 25.06 -8.31 -21.96
CA PRO A 167 26.37 -8.93 -22.00
C PRO A 167 26.90 -9.22 -20.59
N GLU A 168 27.80 -10.21 -20.45
CA GLU A 168 28.23 -10.72 -19.14
C GLU A 168 28.87 -9.64 -18.26
N ASP A 169 29.71 -8.77 -18.84
CA ASP A 169 30.33 -7.62 -18.16
C ASP A 169 29.26 -6.65 -17.59
N LYS A 170 28.17 -6.45 -18.31
CA LYS A 170 27.06 -5.63 -17.86
C LYS A 170 26.19 -6.33 -16.79
N LYS A 171 26.02 -7.66 -16.85
CA LYS A 171 25.34 -8.43 -15.81
C LYS A 171 26.07 -8.35 -14.48
N GLU A 172 27.40 -8.51 -14.48
CA GLU A 172 28.19 -8.37 -13.27
C GLU A 172 28.05 -6.95 -12.68
N ARG A 173 28.10 -5.91 -13.55
CA ARG A 173 27.89 -4.53 -13.10
C ARG A 173 26.49 -4.31 -12.55
N LEU A 174 25.45 -4.89 -13.13
CA LEU A 174 24.07 -4.84 -12.64
C LEU A 174 23.95 -5.46 -11.23
N LYS A 175 24.60 -6.61 -10.99
CA LYS A 175 24.63 -7.24 -9.66
C LYS A 175 25.27 -6.32 -8.61
N GLU A 176 26.38 -5.68 -8.95
CA GLU A 176 27.04 -4.71 -8.07
C GLU A 176 26.11 -3.53 -7.75
N ILE A 177 25.46 -2.96 -8.78
CA ILE A 177 24.51 -1.85 -8.62
C ILE A 177 23.35 -2.25 -7.72
N ASN A 178 22.70 -3.38 -7.99
CA ASN A 178 21.54 -3.85 -7.19
C ASN A 178 21.94 -4.10 -5.73
N LYS A 179 23.10 -4.69 -5.49
CA LYS A 179 23.62 -4.91 -4.14
C LYS A 179 23.86 -3.59 -3.39
N GLU A 180 24.48 -2.62 -4.05
CA GLU A 180 24.77 -1.31 -3.45
C GLU A 180 23.48 -0.53 -3.20
N LEU A 181 22.52 -0.53 -4.14
CA LEU A 181 21.20 0.08 -3.96
C LEU A 181 20.47 -0.50 -2.76
N GLY A 182 20.46 -1.83 -2.59
CA GLY A 182 19.84 -2.47 -1.43
C GLY A 182 20.45 -2.03 -0.10
N LEU A 183 21.78 -1.86 -0.03
CA LEU A 183 22.46 -1.37 1.18
C LEU A 183 22.17 0.11 1.44
N LEU A 184 22.11 0.94 0.40
CA LEU A 184 21.80 2.37 0.52
C LEU A 184 20.34 2.57 0.97
N SER A 185 19.40 1.84 0.37
CA SER A 185 17.99 1.84 0.76
C SER A 185 17.79 1.49 2.25
N LEU A 186 18.47 0.43 2.73
CA LEU A 186 18.46 0.08 4.15
C LEU A 186 19.05 1.20 5.03
N LYS A 187 20.18 1.77 4.60
CA LYS A 187 20.83 2.88 5.31
C LYS A 187 19.92 4.09 5.38
N PHE A 188 19.27 4.45 4.26
CA PHE A 188 18.33 5.57 4.19
C PHE A 188 17.21 5.41 5.23
N GLY A 189 16.53 4.27 5.23
CA GLY A 189 15.44 4.00 6.17
C GLY A 189 15.89 4.04 7.63
N ASN A 190 17.04 3.41 7.94
CA ASN A 190 17.61 3.41 9.28
C ASN A 190 17.97 4.82 9.77
N ASN A 191 18.52 5.68 8.91
CA ASN A 191 18.82 7.07 9.24
C ASN A 191 17.55 7.86 9.60
N VAL A 192 16.47 7.71 8.83
CA VAL A 192 15.18 8.35 9.14
C VAL A 192 14.62 7.89 10.49
N VAL A 193 14.71 6.59 10.78
CA VAL A 193 14.26 6.02 12.06
C VAL A 193 15.12 6.55 13.22
N ALA A 194 16.45 6.58 13.05
CA ALA A 194 17.37 7.07 14.06
C ALA A 194 17.11 8.55 14.41
N GLU A 195 16.97 9.42 13.40
CA GLU A 195 16.64 10.83 13.57
C GLU A 195 15.28 11.03 14.25
N THR A 196 14.27 10.24 13.84
CA THR A 196 12.94 10.30 14.43
C THR A 196 12.96 9.95 15.93
N ASN A 197 13.75 8.94 16.31
CA ASN A 197 13.84 8.49 17.70
C ASN A 197 14.77 9.36 18.55
N ALA A 198 15.77 10.00 17.95
CA ALA A 198 16.73 10.86 18.67
C ALA A 198 16.10 12.19 19.10
N TYR A 199 15.10 12.69 18.36
CA TYR A 199 14.48 13.98 18.66
C TYR A 199 13.46 13.85 19.80
N GLN A 200 13.66 14.64 20.85
CA GLN A 200 12.78 14.72 22.03
C GLN A 200 12.59 16.19 22.43
N TYR A 201 11.35 16.65 22.46
CA TYR A 201 11.02 18.00 22.92
C TYR A 201 10.17 17.95 24.19
N PHE A 202 10.74 18.41 25.30
CA PHE A 202 10.07 18.42 26.60
C PHE A 202 9.43 19.78 26.88
N VAL A 203 8.13 19.79 27.09
CA VAL A 203 7.38 20.94 27.57
C VAL A 203 7.26 20.82 29.09
N LYS A 204 7.61 21.92 29.81
CA LYS A 204 7.63 21.95 31.30
C LYS A 204 6.48 22.74 31.89
N ASP A 205 5.83 23.56 31.11
CA ASP A 205 4.73 24.44 31.52
C ASP A 205 3.48 24.09 30.70
N GLU A 206 2.44 23.57 31.39
CA GLU A 206 1.18 23.17 30.78
C GLU A 206 0.49 24.33 30.04
N SER A 207 0.73 25.57 30.42
CA SER A 207 0.16 26.74 29.75
C SER A 207 0.58 26.84 28.28
N GLN A 208 1.71 26.24 27.89
CA GLN A 208 2.18 26.14 26.50
C GLN A 208 1.37 25.16 25.65
N LEU A 209 0.60 24.26 26.30
CA LEU A 209 -0.22 23.24 25.67
C LEU A 209 -1.70 23.65 25.53
N LYS A 210 -2.00 24.94 25.72
CA LYS A 210 -3.35 25.44 25.61
C LYS A 210 -3.97 25.11 24.24
N GLY A 211 -5.20 24.59 24.27
CA GLY A 211 -5.94 24.15 23.08
C GLY A 211 -5.74 22.67 22.73
N LEU A 212 -4.69 22.03 23.24
CA LEU A 212 -4.43 20.61 22.99
C LEU A 212 -5.48 19.74 23.70
N PRO A 213 -6.03 18.70 23.03
CA PRO A 213 -6.95 17.75 23.67
C PRO A 213 -6.34 17.06 24.88
N GLU A 214 -7.15 16.76 25.91
CA GLU A 214 -6.69 16.12 27.14
C GLU A 214 -6.07 14.73 26.87
N SER A 215 -6.59 13.98 25.89
CA SER A 215 -6.04 12.69 25.47
C SER A 215 -4.60 12.82 24.93
N ALA A 216 -4.33 13.85 24.14
CA ALA A 216 -3.00 14.12 23.60
C ALA A 216 -2.02 14.58 24.69
N LYS A 217 -2.49 15.40 25.65
CA LYS A 217 -1.69 15.77 26.83
C LYS A 217 -1.35 14.55 27.71
N ALA A 218 -2.33 13.67 27.94
CA ALA A 218 -2.12 12.46 28.71
C ALA A 218 -1.08 11.53 28.08
N ALA A 219 -1.17 11.30 26.77
CA ALA A 219 -0.19 10.52 26.02
C ALA A 219 1.23 11.12 26.10
N ALA A 220 1.36 12.44 25.89
CA ALA A 220 2.64 13.13 26.00
C ALA A 220 3.24 13.09 27.41
N ALA A 221 2.39 13.15 28.45
CA ALA A 221 2.83 13.02 29.83
C ALA A 221 3.29 11.59 30.17
N GLU A 222 2.62 10.57 29.64
CA GLU A 222 3.02 9.18 29.79
C GLU A 222 4.36 8.90 29.11
N GLU A 223 4.55 9.39 27.87
CA GLU A 223 5.83 9.29 27.16
C GLU A 223 6.96 10.01 27.91
N ALA A 224 6.70 11.20 28.46
CA ALA A 224 7.68 11.94 29.25
C ALA A 224 8.06 11.17 30.53
N ALA A 225 7.08 10.60 31.25
CA ALA A 225 7.34 9.80 32.45
C ALA A 225 8.15 8.54 32.10
N ALA A 226 7.86 7.86 31.00
CA ALA A 226 8.63 6.71 30.51
C ALA A 226 10.09 7.09 30.15
N ALA A 227 10.30 8.31 29.64
CA ALA A 227 11.63 8.88 29.37
C ALA A 227 12.36 9.41 30.63
N GLY A 228 11.79 9.28 31.83
CA GLY A 228 12.39 9.72 33.08
C GLY A 228 12.13 11.19 33.48
N HIS A 229 11.14 11.84 32.85
CA HIS A 229 10.73 13.21 33.06
C HIS A 229 9.27 13.33 33.57
N PRO A 230 8.92 12.75 34.73
CA PRO A 230 7.55 12.81 35.26
C PRO A 230 7.14 14.25 35.58
N GLY A 231 5.96 14.64 35.11
CA GLY A 231 5.42 16.01 35.29
C GLY A 231 5.77 16.97 34.15
N GLU A 232 6.42 16.50 33.10
CA GLU A 232 6.64 17.17 31.84
C GLU A 232 5.82 16.48 30.74
N TRP A 233 5.82 17.02 29.50
CA TRP A 233 5.16 16.46 28.32
C TRP A 233 6.20 16.30 27.21
N LEU A 234 6.32 15.08 26.66
CA LEU A 234 7.25 14.77 25.58
C LEU A 234 6.53 14.77 24.23
N PHE A 235 7.09 15.52 23.28
CA PHE A 235 6.67 15.51 21.88
C PHE A 235 7.81 15.05 20.98
N THR A 236 7.47 14.28 19.95
CA THR A 236 8.41 13.67 19.00
C THR A 236 7.94 13.89 17.57
N PRO A 237 8.80 13.69 16.52
CA PRO A 237 8.40 13.76 15.12
C PRO A 237 7.55 12.56 14.66
N LYS A 238 6.91 11.83 15.54
CA LYS A 238 5.93 10.79 15.20
C LYS A 238 4.57 11.45 14.94
N ARG A 239 3.87 11.02 13.88
CA ARG A 239 2.60 11.66 13.48
C ARG A 239 1.58 11.70 14.62
N THR A 240 1.45 10.64 15.38
CA THR A 240 0.57 10.58 16.57
C THR A 240 0.91 11.61 17.65
N SER A 241 2.18 12.02 17.75
CA SER A 241 2.65 13.00 18.74
C SER A 241 2.48 14.45 18.25
N PHE A 242 2.96 14.79 17.04
CA PHE A 242 2.99 16.18 16.59
C PHE A 242 1.70 16.65 15.90
N THR A 243 0.95 15.76 15.23
CA THR A 243 -0.28 16.16 14.51
C THR A 243 -1.32 16.86 15.39
N PRO A 244 -1.66 16.33 16.60
CA PRO A 244 -2.56 17.06 17.49
C PRO A 244 -2.05 18.45 17.89
N VAL A 245 -0.72 18.61 18.00
CA VAL A 245 -0.12 19.93 18.30
C VAL A 245 -0.35 20.89 17.15
N LEU A 246 -0.11 20.46 15.90
CA LEU A 246 -0.35 21.29 14.71
C LEU A 246 -1.81 21.69 14.57
N GLN A 247 -2.75 20.81 14.90
CA GLN A 247 -4.18 21.03 14.72
C GLN A 247 -4.81 21.89 15.82
N TYR A 248 -4.37 21.70 17.08
CA TYR A 248 -5.14 22.23 18.22
C TYR A 248 -4.34 23.16 19.13
N CYS A 249 -3.00 23.10 19.15
CA CYS A 249 -2.22 23.88 20.09
C CYS A 249 -2.18 25.36 19.71
N GLU A 250 -2.55 26.25 20.65
CA GLU A 250 -2.52 27.71 20.43
C GLU A 250 -1.08 28.24 20.35
N ASN A 251 -0.08 27.52 20.89
CA ASN A 251 1.31 27.93 20.88
C ASN A 251 1.94 27.76 19.48
N ARG A 252 2.06 28.88 18.76
CA ARG A 252 2.61 28.94 17.39
C ARG A 252 4.05 28.44 17.32
N GLU A 253 4.89 28.79 18.33
CA GLU A 253 6.29 28.38 18.34
C GLU A 253 6.43 26.87 18.53
N LEU A 254 5.58 26.24 19.34
CA LEU A 254 5.58 24.79 19.50
C LEU A 254 5.15 24.09 18.21
N ARG A 255 4.14 24.62 17.48
CA ARG A 255 3.76 24.09 16.18
C ARG A 255 4.92 24.18 15.18
N LYS A 256 5.62 25.32 15.13
CA LYS A 256 6.80 25.52 14.28
C LYS A 256 7.90 24.52 14.61
N GLU A 257 8.26 24.43 15.88
CA GLU A 257 9.34 23.56 16.35
C GLU A 257 9.11 22.10 15.91
N LEU A 258 7.91 21.56 16.16
CA LEU A 258 7.60 20.19 15.85
C LEU A 258 7.45 19.93 14.35
N LEU A 259 6.87 20.85 13.59
CA LEU A 259 6.81 20.71 12.13
C LEU A 259 8.21 20.73 11.52
N MET A 260 9.07 21.63 11.98
CA MET A 260 10.45 21.69 11.48
C MET A 260 11.22 20.45 11.86
N ALA A 261 11.10 19.94 13.09
CA ALA A 261 11.70 18.68 13.51
C ALA A 261 11.24 17.51 12.64
N TYR A 262 9.96 17.47 12.24
CA TYR A 262 9.45 16.45 11.33
C TYR A 262 10.01 16.59 9.91
N THR A 263 10.02 17.81 9.36
CA THR A 263 10.33 18.05 7.94
C THR A 263 11.83 18.15 7.64
N THR A 264 12.70 18.22 8.66
CA THR A 264 14.16 18.28 8.48
C THR A 264 14.88 16.99 8.88
N ARG A 265 14.15 15.90 9.11
CA ARG A 265 14.76 14.61 9.47
C ARG A 265 15.78 14.15 8.42
N ALA A 266 16.87 13.60 8.92
CA ALA A 266 18.01 13.12 8.13
C ALA A 266 18.61 14.19 7.18
N ASN A 267 18.60 15.49 7.62
CA ASN A 267 19.14 16.64 6.89
C ASN A 267 19.95 17.56 7.84
N HIS A 268 20.79 17.00 8.70
CA HIS A 268 21.48 17.74 9.77
C HIS A 268 23.01 17.67 9.69
N ASP A 269 23.60 17.21 8.57
CA ASP A 269 25.05 17.04 8.36
C ASP A 269 25.71 16.18 9.46
N ASN A 270 24.98 15.19 9.98
CA ASN A 270 25.44 14.22 10.98
C ASN A 270 25.54 12.79 10.38
N GLU A 271 25.79 11.77 11.22
CA GLU A 271 25.90 10.38 10.81
C GLU A 271 24.63 9.79 10.17
N ASN A 272 23.47 10.39 10.46
CA ASN A 272 22.16 9.97 9.93
C ASN A 272 21.71 10.81 8.72
N ASP A 273 22.57 11.65 8.17
CA ASP A 273 22.23 12.49 7.02
C ASP A 273 22.09 11.68 5.73
N ASN A 274 20.97 11.85 5.03
CA ASN A 274 20.65 11.10 3.82
C ASN A 274 21.08 11.78 2.50
N LYS A 275 21.58 13.00 2.50
CA LYS A 275 21.94 13.70 1.25
C LYS A 275 22.95 12.93 0.41
N ALA A 276 24.00 12.42 1.02
CA ALA A 276 25.01 11.62 0.30
C ALA A 276 24.47 10.26 -0.16
N VAL A 277 23.54 9.66 0.60
CA VAL A 277 22.85 8.41 0.21
C VAL A 277 22.01 8.65 -1.04
N ILE A 278 21.21 9.72 -1.07
CA ILE A 278 20.39 10.12 -2.22
C ILE A 278 21.24 10.30 -3.48
N VAL A 279 22.31 11.10 -3.37
CA VAL A 279 23.20 11.34 -4.53
C VAL A 279 23.71 10.01 -5.09
N ARG A 280 24.17 9.12 -4.20
CA ARG A 280 24.71 7.83 -4.62
C ARG A 280 23.65 6.90 -5.22
N GLU A 281 22.45 6.86 -4.65
CA GLU A 281 21.34 6.11 -5.23
C GLU A 281 20.97 6.63 -6.62
N MET A 282 20.90 7.94 -6.79
CA MET A 282 20.61 8.53 -8.11
C MET A 282 21.68 8.22 -9.14
N GLU A 283 22.98 8.28 -8.79
CA GLU A 283 24.07 7.83 -9.67
C GLU A 283 23.87 6.40 -10.16
N LEU A 284 23.55 5.49 -9.23
CA LEU A 284 23.38 4.06 -9.53
C LEU A 284 22.11 3.80 -10.34
N ARG A 285 20.98 4.46 -10.03
CA ARG A 285 19.73 4.34 -10.79
C ARG A 285 19.88 4.82 -12.22
N ILE A 286 20.58 5.95 -12.42
CA ILE A 286 20.89 6.48 -13.76
C ILE A 286 21.81 5.50 -14.53
N GLU A 287 22.85 4.97 -13.86
CA GLU A 287 23.72 3.95 -14.46
C GLU A 287 22.93 2.70 -14.85
N LYS A 288 22.05 2.21 -13.95
CA LYS A 288 21.16 1.07 -14.20
C LYS A 288 20.29 1.32 -15.43
N ALA A 289 19.57 2.44 -15.49
CA ALA A 289 18.73 2.79 -16.63
C ALA A 289 19.52 2.76 -17.96
N LYS A 290 20.76 3.31 -17.95
CA LYS A 290 21.65 3.30 -19.14
C LYS A 290 22.11 1.90 -19.54
N LEU A 291 22.27 0.95 -18.60
CA LEU A 291 22.55 -0.44 -18.95
C LEU A 291 21.44 -1.05 -19.81
N PHE A 292 20.20 -0.65 -19.57
CA PHE A 292 19.00 -1.09 -20.32
C PHE A 292 18.67 -0.21 -21.52
N GLY A 293 19.46 0.82 -21.82
CA GLY A 293 19.29 1.67 -22.98
C GLY A 293 18.33 2.85 -22.80
N TYR A 294 17.99 3.18 -21.57
CA TYR A 294 17.19 4.36 -21.22
C TYR A 294 18.11 5.52 -20.82
N ASP A 295 17.69 6.75 -21.10
CA ASP A 295 18.45 7.94 -20.73
C ASP A 295 18.33 8.29 -19.25
N ASN A 296 17.21 7.93 -18.63
CA ASN A 296 16.86 8.27 -17.24
C ASN A 296 16.11 7.10 -16.53
N PRO A 297 16.10 7.08 -15.19
CA PRO A 297 15.40 6.07 -14.42
C PRO A 297 13.88 6.04 -14.61
N ALA A 298 13.24 7.21 -14.83
CA ALA A 298 11.80 7.28 -14.98
C ALA A 298 11.30 6.48 -16.19
N ASP A 299 11.91 6.67 -17.37
CA ASP A 299 11.51 5.93 -18.57
C ASP A 299 11.75 4.42 -18.45
N TYR A 300 12.82 4.02 -17.75
CA TYR A 300 13.08 2.61 -17.48
C TYR A 300 11.96 1.99 -16.63
N ILE A 301 11.54 2.67 -15.56
CA ILE A 301 10.55 2.17 -14.63
C ILE A 301 9.13 2.24 -15.24
N LEU A 302 8.80 3.35 -15.92
CA LEU A 302 7.47 3.59 -16.45
C LEU A 302 7.11 2.74 -17.67
N ALA A 303 8.09 2.09 -18.30
CA ALA A 303 7.84 1.22 -19.46
C ALA A 303 6.76 0.16 -19.22
N ASP A 304 6.63 -0.32 -17.97
CA ASP A 304 5.64 -1.32 -17.55
C ASP A 304 4.39 -0.75 -16.88
N CYS A 305 4.30 0.58 -16.74
CA CYS A 305 3.12 1.27 -16.21
C CYS A 305 2.11 1.61 -17.32
N MET A 306 0.88 2.02 -16.97
CA MET A 306 -0.10 2.57 -17.92
C MET A 306 0.44 3.83 -18.62
N ALA A 307 1.15 4.69 -17.90
CA ALA A 307 1.70 5.95 -18.39
C ALA A 307 2.81 5.77 -19.44
N LYS A 308 3.53 4.65 -19.44
CA LYS A 308 4.57 4.24 -20.43
C LYS A 308 5.85 5.10 -20.44
N ASN A 309 5.83 6.37 -20.12
CA ASN A 309 6.97 7.29 -20.15
C ASN A 309 6.75 8.53 -19.29
N HIS A 310 7.83 9.24 -18.97
CA HIS A 310 7.78 10.43 -18.12
C HIS A 310 6.96 11.58 -18.73
N GLN A 311 7.00 11.78 -20.05
CA GLN A 311 6.26 12.87 -20.69
C GLN A 311 4.73 12.73 -20.48
N THR A 312 4.22 11.49 -20.46
CA THR A 312 2.81 11.22 -20.16
C THR A 312 2.50 11.57 -18.70
N VAL A 313 3.38 11.20 -17.77
CA VAL A 313 3.22 11.51 -16.34
C VAL A 313 3.28 13.02 -16.10
N ASP A 314 4.22 13.74 -16.72
CA ASP A 314 4.35 15.19 -16.60
C ASP A 314 3.12 15.94 -17.09
N ALA A 315 2.63 15.56 -18.27
CA ALA A 315 1.42 16.16 -18.83
C ALA A 315 0.20 15.90 -17.92
N PHE A 316 0.10 14.70 -17.37
CA PHE A 316 -0.92 14.32 -16.41
C PHE A 316 -0.82 15.14 -15.11
N LEU A 317 0.34 15.17 -14.46
CA LEU A 317 0.56 15.93 -13.22
C LEU A 317 0.29 17.42 -13.43
N ALA A 318 0.73 17.99 -14.55
CA ALA A 318 0.46 19.39 -14.88
C ALA A 318 -1.05 19.68 -15.00
N SER A 319 -1.84 18.74 -15.53
CA SER A 319 -3.29 18.90 -15.70
C SER A 319 -4.04 18.99 -14.37
N VAL A 320 -3.56 18.31 -13.34
CA VAL A 320 -4.15 18.32 -11.98
C VAL A 320 -3.52 19.40 -11.09
N TRP A 321 -2.22 19.71 -11.30
CA TRP A 321 -1.47 20.65 -10.50
C TRP A 321 -2.05 22.06 -10.50
N ALA A 322 -2.28 22.64 -11.69
CA ALA A 322 -2.69 24.03 -11.80
C ALA A 322 -4.02 24.34 -11.08
N PRO A 323 -5.10 23.53 -11.25
CA PRO A 323 -6.34 23.74 -10.51
C PRO A 323 -6.19 23.55 -9.00
N SER A 324 -5.36 22.57 -8.57
CA SER A 324 -5.12 22.29 -7.15
C SER A 324 -4.38 23.41 -6.47
N LEU A 325 -3.32 23.95 -7.10
CA LEU A 325 -2.56 25.08 -6.59
C LEU A 325 -3.42 26.34 -6.46
N GLU A 326 -4.28 26.62 -7.43
CA GLU A 326 -5.21 27.75 -7.34
C GLU A 326 -6.26 27.56 -6.21
N ALA A 327 -6.68 26.33 -5.94
CA ALA A 327 -7.52 26.00 -4.79
C ALA A 327 -6.76 26.23 -3.47
N ALA A 328 -5.52 25.74 -3.37
CA ALA A 328 -4.67 25.93 -2.21
C ALA A 328 -4.41 27.42 -1.92
N LYS A 329 -4.19 28.25 -2.95
CA LYS A 329 -4.05 29.69 -2.79
C LYS A 329 -5.31 30.36 -2.23
N ARG A 330 -6.51 29.92 -2.67
CA ARG A 330 -7.78 30.42 -2.12
C ARG A 330 -7.95 30.01 -0.66
N GLU A 331 -7.61 28.75 -0.32
CA GLU A 331 -7.64 28.26 1.05
C GLU A 331 -6.64 29.04 1.94
N ALA A 332 -5.40 29.22 1.49
CA ALA A 332 -4.40 30.03 2.20
C ALA A 332 -4.91 31.43 2.50
N ALA A 333 -5.57 32.09 1.54
CA ALA A 333 -6.13 33.42 1.73
C ALA A 333 -7.28 33.46 2.76
N GLU A 334 -8.08 32.37 2.88
CA GLU A 334 -9.10 32.28 3.94
C GLU A 334 -8.45 32.06 5.32
N LEU A 335 -7.42 31.21 5.41
CA LEU A 335 -6.71 30.97 6.66
C LEU A 335 -5.93 32.24 7.11
N GLN A 336 -5.35 32.97 6.17
CA GLN A 336 -4.69 34.24 6.46
C GLN A 336 -5.63 35.28 7.16
N LYS A 337 -6.89 35.32 6.75
CA LYS A 337 -7.88 36.20 7.42
C LYS A 337 -8.09 35.87 8.88
N LEU A 338 -8.14 34.54 9.20
CA LEU A 338 -8.27 34.10 10.59
C LEU A 338 -7.01 34.40 11.42
N LEU A 339 -5.84 34.31 10.82
CA LEU A 339 -4.58 34.72 11.43
C LEU A 339 -4.59 36.21 11.71
N ASP A 340 -5.02 37.06 10.74
CA ASP A 340 -5.11 38.50 10.89
C ASP A 340 -6.08 38.90 12.02
N GLU A 341 -7.22 38.21 12.14
CA GLU A 341 -8.17 38.41 13.23
C GLU A 341 -7.57 38.05 14.60
N ASP A 342 -6.82 36.94 14.71
CA ASP A 342 -6.16 36.58 15.95
C ASP A 342 -5.01 37.55 16.33
N ILE A 343 -4.28 38.06 15.33
CA ILE A 343 -3.27 39.12 15.55
C ILE A 343 -3.93 40.39 16.05
N ALA A 344 -5.01 40.86 15.40
CA ALA A 344 -5.76 42.03 15.80
C ALA A 344 -6.35 41.87 17.22
N ALA A 345 -6.73 40.70 17.62
CA ALA A 345 -7.22 40.36 18.96
C ALA A 345 -6.08 40.19 19.99
N GLY A 346 -4.81 40.32 19.60
CA GLY A 346 -3.64 40.14 20.47
C GLY A 346 -3.39 38.69 20.90
N LYS A 347 -3.99 37.70 20.21
CA LYS A 347 -3.83 36.26 20.55
C LYS A 347 -2.55 35.66 19.98
N VAL A 348 -2.07 36.17 18.85
CA VAL A 348 -0.83 35.74 18.19
C VAL A 348 0.11 36.94 18.14
N LEU A 349 1.25 36.82 18.82
CA LEU A 349 2.32 37.79 18.68
C LEU A 349 2.99 37.58 17.32
N PRO A 350 3.05 38.58 16.43
CA PRO A 350 3.83 38.47 15.21
C PRO A 350 5.26 38.09 15.58
N SER A 351 5.81 37.10 14.92
CA SER A 351 7.22 36.77 15.10
C SER A 351 8.08 38.02 14.95
N LEU A 352 8.86 38.34 15.95
CA LEU A 352 9.64 39.58 15.96
C LEU A 352 10.90 39.48 15.09
N GLN A 353 11.20 38.32 14.54
CA GLN A 353 12.38 38.05 13.72
C GLN A 353 11.98 37.29 12.44
N GLY A 354 12.28 37.90 11.27
CA GLY A 354 12.15 37.23 9.98
C GLY A 354 10.96 37.67 9.12
N GLU A 355 10.81 36.99 7.98
CA GLU A 355 9.84 37.28 6.92
C GLU A 355 8.39 36.88 7.27
N ASP A 356 8.20 36.12 8.36
CA ASP A 356 6.92 35.49 8.77
C ASP A 356 5.98 36.47 9.54
N ARG A 357 6.31 37.74 9.62
CA ARG A 357 5.50 38.69 10.38
C ARG A 357 4.10 38.86 9.80
N GLY A 358 3.11 38.25 10.49
CA GLY A 358 1.72 38.38 10.10
C GLY A 358 1.33 37.62 8.83
N ARG A 359 2.21 36.78 8.30
CA ARG A 359 1.91 35.86 7.18
C ARG A 359 1.59 34.47 7.70
N LEU A 360 0.64 33.81 7.04
CA LEU A 360 0.38 32.40 7.22
C LEU A 360 1.67 31.62 6.89
N ALA A 361 2.07 30.71 7.77
CA ALA A 361 3.23 29.86 7.59
C ALA A 361 2.80 28.38 7.60
N PRO A 362 3.64 27.44 7.13
CA PRO A 362 3.28 26.02 7.10
C PRO A 362 2.80 25.44 8.44
N TRP A 363 3.38 25.87 9.56
CA TRP A 363 2.97 25.45 10.91
C TRP A 363 1.66 26.08 11.40
N ASP A 364 1.06 27.01 10.63
CA ASP A 364 -0.22 27.63 10.93
C ASP A 364 -1.37 26.95 10.18
N TRP A 365 -1.09 26.30 9.05
CA TRP A 365 -2.11 25.74 8.15
C TRP A 365 -3.09 24.83 8.89
N TRP A 366 -2.59 23.78 9.52
CA TRP A 366 -3.42 22.79 10.23
C TRP A 366 -4.26 23.40 11.34
N TYR A 367 -3.71 24.36 12.09
CA TYR A 367 -4.39 25.04 13.18
C TYR A 367 -5.56 25.90 12.66
N TYR A 368 -5.32 26.75 11.66
CA TYR A 368 -6.37 27.61 11.12
C TYR A 368 -7.35 26.84 10.24
N ALA A 369 -6.93 25.78 9.55
CA ALA A 369 -7.82 24.87 8.83
C ALA A 369 -8.82 24.21 9.79
N GLU A 370 -8.36 23.70 10.93
CA GLU A 370 -9.26 23.10 11.94
C GLU A 370 -10.22 24.12 12.56
N LYS A 371 -9.75 25.35 12.86
CA LYS A 371 -10.65 26.45 13.30
C LYS A 371 -11.72 26.76 12.26
N LEU A 372 -11.33 26.84 10.97
CA LEU A 372 -12.24 27.13 9.88
C LEU A 372 -13.23 25.97 9.66
N ARG A 373 -12.76 24.72 9.71
CA ARG A 373 -13.60 23.54 9.60
C ARG A 373 -14.70 23.50 10.66
N LYS A 374 -14.34 23.73 11.91
CA LYS A 374 -15.31 23.82 13.03
C LYS A 374 -16.30 24.97 12.84
N ALA A 375 -15.84 26.12 12.40
CA ALA A 375 -16.70 27.29 12.19
C ALA A 375 -17.69 27.12 11.02
N LYS A 376 -17.21 26.52 9.89
CA LYS A 376 -18.02 26.35 8.67
C LYS A 376 -19.02 25.20 8.73
N TYR A 377 -18.59 24.05 9.26
CA TYR A 377 -19.36 22.80 9.13
C TYR A 377 -19.98 22.32 10.43
N ALA A 378 -19.51 22.83 11.57
CA ALA A 378 -19.97 22.38 12.91
C ALA A 378 -19.98 20.84 13.01
N LEU A 379 -18.98 20.19 12.38
CA LEU A 379 -18.83 18.73 12.35
C LEU A 379 -17.87 18.33 13.47
N ASP A 380 -18.33 17.48 14.37
CA ASP A 380 -17.52 16.88 15.41
C ASP A 380 -17.40 15.36 15.11
N GLU A 381 -16.18 14.86 15.01
CA GLU A 381 -15.95 13.42 14.80
C GLU A 381 -16.55 12.57 15.93
N GLU A 382 -16.56 13.08 17.16
CA GLU A 382 -17.17 12.39 18.30
C GLU A 382 -18.71 12.28 18.17
N GLU A 383 -19.35 13.19 17.38
CA GLU A 383 -20.76 13.09 17.01
C GLU A 383 -21.02 12.00 15.96
N LEU A 384 -20.01 11.68 15.12
CA LEU A 384 -20.11 10.70 14.03
C LEU A 384 -19.79 9.27 14.46
N LYS A 385 -18.74 9.07 15.26
CA LYS A 385 -18.28 7.73 15.69
C LYS A 385 -19.39 6.79 16.18
N PRO A 386 -20.41 7.24 16.94
CA PRO A 386 -21.50 6.38 17.38
C PRO A 386 -22.29 5.67 16.25
N TYR A 387 -22.22 6.19 15.02
CA TYR A 387 -22.91 5.63 13.85
C TYR A 387 -22.04 4.63 13.07
N PHE A 388 -20.74 4.56 13.33
CA PHE A 388 -19.78 3.75 12.57
C PHE A 388 -19.24 2.58 13.40
N GLU A 389 -20.16 1.71 13.84
CA GLU A 389 -19.76 0.44 14.45
C GLU A 389 -19.18 -0.49 13.40
N LEU A 390 -18.00 -1.07 13.67
CA LEU A 390 -17.18 -1.84 12.72
C LEU A 390 -17.96 -2.91 11.94
N ASN A 391 -18.78 -3.71 12.63
CA ASN A 391 -19.54 -4.78 11.96
C ASN A 391 -20.62 -4.23 11.03
N ASN A 392 -21.20 -3.08 11.36
CA ASN A 392 -22.18 -2.42 10.50
C ASN A 392 -21.48 -1.82 9.27
N VAL A 393 -20.34 -1.18 9.43
CA VAL A 393 -19.54 -0.65 8.31
C VAL A 393 -19.11 -1.77 7.37
N ARG A 394 -18.57 -2.88 7.89
CA ARG A 394 -18.22 -4.06 7.09
C ARG A 394 -19.44 -4.64 6.34
N LYS A 395 -20.59 -4.75 6.98
CA LYS A 395 -21.84 -5.16 6.31
C LYS A 395 -22.25 -4.18 5.22
N GLY A 396 -21.99 -2.89 5.41
CA GLY A 396 -22.18 -1.86 4.38
C GLY A 396 -21.35 -2.11 3.15
N ALA A 397 -20.04 -2.34 3.34
CA ALA A 397 -19.11 -2.67 2.24
C ALA A 397 -19.54 -3.96 1.52
N PHE A 398 -19.87 -5.03 2.26
CA PHE A 398 -20.39 -6.26 1.69
C PHE A 398 -21.72 -6.03 0.92
N GLY A 399 -22.61 -5.18 1.45
CA GLY A 399 -23.86 -4.81 0.79
C GLY A 399 -23.65 -4.09 -0.54
N VAL A 400 -22.63 -3.25 -0.65
CA VAL A 400 -22.23 -2.62 -1.92
C VAL A 400 -21.79 -3.67 -2.93
N ALA A 401 -20.91 -4.60 -2.54
CA ALA A 401 -20.48 -5.69 -3.41
C ALA A 401 -21.63 -6.63 -3.82
N THR A 402 -22.59 -6.87 -2.91
CA THR A 402 -23.80 -7.63 -3.24
C THR A 402 -24.64 -6.93 -4.30
N LYS A 403 -24.84 -5.62 -4.17
CA LYS A 403 -25.61 -4.84 -5.14
C LYS A 403 -24.91 -4.71 -6.50
N LEU A 404 -23.59 -4.47 -6.51
CA LEU A 404 -22.81 -4.32 -7.74
C LEU A 404 -22.62 -5.65 -8.47
N PHE A 405 -22.25 -6.70 -7.75
CA PHE A 405 -21.71 -7.92 -8.33
C PHE A 405 -22.49 -9.19 -8.01
N GLY A 406 -23.53 -9.11 -7.16
CA GLY A 406 -24.31 -10.27 -6.73
C GLY A 406 -23.65 -11.11 -5.65
N LEU A 407 -22.48 -10.70 -5.14
CA LEU A 407 -21.70 -11.49 -4.17
C LEU A 407 -22.42 -11.66 -2.83
N GLN A 408 -22.26 -12.85 -2.22
CA GLN A 408 -22.79 -13.16 -0.90
C GLN A 408 -21.64 -13.48 0.05
N PHE A 409 -21.71 -13.01 1.29
CA PHE A 409 -20.69 -13.18 2.33
C PHE A 409 -21.27 -13.95 3.50
N GLU A 410 -20.82 -15.20 3.69
CA GLU A 410 -21.27 -16.07 4.77
C GLU A 410 -20.16 -16.22 5.82
N PRO A 411 -20.36 -15.81 7.08
CA PRO A 411 -19.35 -16.00 8.11
C PRO A 411 -19.12 -17.49 8.37
N LEU A 412 -17.85 -17.91 8.35
CA LEU A 412 -17.44 -19.28 8.65
C LEU A 412 -16.94 -19.34 10.09
N LYS A 413 -17.46 -20.31 10.83
CA LYS A 413 -17.00 -20.66 12.18
C LYS A 413 -16.02 -21.83 12.08
N ASP A 414 -15.15 -21.95 13.07
CA ASP A 414 -14.23 -23.08 13.21
C ASP A 414 -13.25 -23.24 12.04
N MET A 415 -12.92 -22.12 11.36
CA MET A 415 -11.86 -22.09 10.34
C MET A 415 -10.50 -21.96 11.00
N PRO A 416 -9.44 -22.57 10.41
CA PRO A 416 -8.07 -22.32 10.86
C PRO A 416 -7.72 -20.82 10.76
N VAL A 417 -7.29 -20.22 11.87
CA VAL A 417 -6.84 -18.82 11.93
C VAL A 417 -5.53 -18.75 12.69
N TYR A 418 -4.69 -17.79 12.33
CA TYR A 418 -3.41 -17.54 13.02
C TYR A 418 -3.59 -16.73 14.31
N ASN A 419 -4.70 -16.01 14.45
CA ASN A 419 -5.07 -15.24 15.64
C ASN A 419 -6.58 -15.32 15.89
N PRO A 420 -7.06 -15.48 17.14
CA PRO A 420 -8.49 -15.62 17.46
C PRO A 420 -9.32 -14.37 17.16
N GLU A 421 -8.73 -13.21 16.91
CA GLU A 421 -9.42 -11.98 16.51
C GLU A 421 -9.76 -11.93 15.01
N VAL A 422 -9.26 -12.90 14.21
CA VAL A 422 -9.49 -12.99 12.76
C VAL A 422 -10.85 -13.61 12.49
N GLU A 423 -11.65 -12.97 11.64
CA GLU A 423 -12.92 -13.49 11.16
C GLU A 423 -12.80 -13.96 9.70
N VAL A 424 -13.51 -15.04 9.36
CA VAL A 424 -13.41 -15.66 8.02
C VAL A 424 -14.78 -15.69 7.36
N PHE A 425 -14.82 -15.35 6.07
CA PHE A 425 -16.03 -15.34 5.26
C PHE A 425 -15.88 -16.21 4.02
N LYS A 426 -16.87 -17.02 3.74
CA LYS A 426 -17.05 -17.63 2.42
C LYS A 426 -17.71 -16.60 1.50
N VAL A 427 -17.12 -16.37 0.34
CA VAL A 427 -17.65 -15.50 -0.70
C VAL A 427 -18.17 -16.35 -1.84
N THR A 428 -19.46 -16.16 -2.20
CA THR A 428 -20.11 -16.88 -3.31
C THR A 428 -20.73 -15.90 -4.28
N ASP A 429 -20.86 -16.35 -5.52
CA ASP A 429 -21.65 -15.64 -6.54
C ASP A 429 -23.15 -15.81 -6.29
N ALA A 430 -23.97 -15.08 -7.04
CA ALA A 430 -25.42 -15.12 -6.97
C ALA A 430 -26.02 -16.53 -7.20
N ASP A 431 -25.35 -17.36 -8.00
CA ASP A 431 -25.74 -18.76 -8.26
C ASP A 431 -25.21 -19.76 -7.21
N GLY A 432 -24.48 -19.28 -6.21
CA GLY A 432 -23.87 -20.07 -5.14
C GLY A 432 -22.50 -20.64 -5.45
N ALA A 433 -21.92 -20.35 -6.63
CA ALA A 433 -20.54 -20.75 -6.96
C ALA A 433 -19.53 -20.09 -6.00
N LEU A 434 -18.51 -20.84 -5.60
CA LEU A 434 -17.45 -20.29 -4.72
C LEU A 434 -16.61 -19.26 -5.48
N ILE A 435 -16.51 -18.07 -4.94
CA ILE A 435 -15.64 -16.99 -5.43
C ILE A 435 -14.30 -17.00 -4.69
N GLY A 436 -14.29 -17.21 -3.40
CA GLY A 436 -13.07 -17.29 -2.60
C GLY A 436 -13.35 -17.27 -1.10
N ILE A 437 -12.27 -17.24 -0.33
CA ILE A 437 -12.33 -17.11 1.14
C ILE A 437 -11.67 -15.79 1.54
N LEU A 438 -12.37 -15.01 2.36
CA LEU A 438 -11.92 -13.72 2.86
C LEU A 438 -11.64 -13.79 4.36
N TYR A 439 -10.39 -13.54 4.74
CA TYR A 439 -9.96 -13.32 6.13
C TYR A 439 -9.99 -11.83 6.42
N THR A 440 -10.53 -11.44 7.57
CA THR A 440 -10.52 -10.03 8.03
C THR A 440 -9.85 -9.93 9.38
N ASP A 441 -8.81 -9.12 9.47
CA ASP A 441 -7.98 -8.93 10.65
C ASP A 441 -7.86 -7.44 10.97
N TYR A 442 -8.77 -6.91 11.77
CA TYR A 442 -8.98 -5.48 11.87
C TYR A 442 -8.40 -4.81 13.13
N PHE A 443 -7.88 -5.58 14.09
CA PHE A 443 -7.45 -5.01 15.38
C PHE A 443 -5.94 -4.95 15.56
N PRO A 444 -5.39 -3.88 16.16
CA PRO A 444 -3.97 -3.75 16.43
C PRO A 444 -3.51 -4.70 17.53
N ARG A 445 -2.27 -5.15 17.46
CA ARG A 445 -1.56 -5.93 18.48
C ARG A 445 -0.05 -5.76 18.34
N ALA A 446 0.71 -6.21 19.35
CA ALA A 446 2.15 -5.94 19.44
C ALA A 446 2.97 -6.45 18.24
N GLY A 447 2.59 -7.60 17.67
CA GLY A 447 3.28 -8.19 16.52
C GLY A 447 2.74 -7.75 15.15
N LYS A 448 1.82 -6.79 15.08
CA LYS A 448 1.16 -6.36 13.85
C LYS A 448 1.74 -5.05 13.33
N ARG A 449 2.05 -5.00 12.03
CA ARG A 449 2.49 -3.77 11.37
C ARG A 449 1.40 -2.69 11.40
N PRO A 450 1.77 -1.42 11.52
CA PRO A 450 0.82 -0.31 11.41
C PRO A 450 0.35 -0.13 9.97
N GLY A 451 -0.83 0.47 9.80
CA GLY A 451 -1.46 0.72 8.51
C GLY A 451 -2.54 -0.31 8.19
N ALA A 452 -2.93 -0.39 6.92
CA ALA A 452 -3.88 -1.37 6.41
C ALA A 452 -3.36 -1.94 5.09
N TRP A 453 -3.80 -3.13 4.74
CA TRP A 453 -3.41 -3.78 3.48
C TRP A 453 -4.31 -4.96 3.13
N MET A 454 -4.28 -5.32 1.85
CA MET A 454 -4.79 -6.58 1.32
C MET A 454 -3.63 -7.41 0.80
N ASN A 455 -3.68 -8.73 1.05
CA ASN A 455 -2.77 -9.68 0.43
C ASN A 455 -3.49 -10.95 -0.04
N ASN A 456 -2.88 -11.67 -0.97
CA ASN A 456 -3.21 -13.05 -1.26
C ASN A 456 -2.46 -13.98 -0.27
N ILE A 457 -3.20 -14.83 0.45
CA ILE A 457 -2.59 -15.97 1.13
C ILE A 457 -2.37 -17.09 0.12
N LEU A 458 -3.36 -17.32 -0.75
CA LEU A 458 -3.29 -18.19 -1.92
C LEU A 458 -3.90 -17.47 -3.12
N PRO A 459 -3.23 -17.44 -4.29
CA PRO A 459 -3.77 -16.80 -5.49
C PRO A 459 -4.87 -17.65 -6.16
N GLN A 460 -5.62 -17.03 -7.06
CA GLN A 460 -6.51 -17.73 -7.98
C GLN A 460 -5.72 -18.19 -9.22
N TYR A 461 -5.98 -19.39 -9.71
CA TYR A 461 -5.46 -19.89 -11.00
C TYR A 461 -6.20 -21.15 -11.44
N ILE A 462 -6.00 -21.57 -12.71
CA ILE A 462 -6.49 -22.85 -13.23
C ILE A 462 -5.31 -23.81 -13.39
N ASP A 463 -5.40 -25.01 -12.80
CA ASP A 463 -4.32 -26.00 -12.86
C ASP A 463 -4.30 -26.78 -14.20
N ALA A 464 -3.40 -27.76 -14.30
CA ALA A 464 -3.24 -28.59 -15.48
C ALA A 464 -4.46 -29.51 -15.76
N GLU A 465 -5.20 -29.85 -14.73
CA GLU A 465 -6.40 -30.68 -14.75
C GLU A 465 -7.66 -29.86 -15.06
N GLY A 466 -7.54 -28.52 -15.17
CA GLY A 466 -8.63 -27.58 -15.43
C GLY A 466 -9.45 -27.23 -14.19
N VAL A 467 -8.89 -27.45 -12.99
CA VAL A 467 -9.53 -27.07 -11.72
C VAL A 467 -9.24 -25.62 -11.43
N ASP A 468 -10.29 -24.81 -11.19
CA ASP A 468 -10.19 -23.42 -10.75
C ASP A 468 -9.93 -23.37 -9.23
N HIS A 469 -8.69 -23.07 -8.86
CA HIS A 469 -8.28 -22.84 -7.48
C HIS A 469 -8.69 -21.43 -7.07
N ARG A 470 -9.70 -21.34 -6.20
CA ARG A 470 -10.21 -20.05 -5.77
C ARG A 470 -9.32 -19.41 -4.70
N PRO A 471 -9.22 -18.06 -4.69
CA PRO A 471 -8.25 -17.36 -3.86
C PRO A 471 -8.61 -17.41 -2.38
N VAL A 472 -7.58 -17.30 -1.54
CA VAL A 472 -7.69 -17.00 -0.11
C VAL A 472 -7.08 -15.62 0.10
N ILE A 473 -7.93 -14.66 0.42
CA ILE A 473 -7.59 -13.24 0.55
C ILE A 473 -7.61 -12.83 2.02
N ILE A 474 -6.71 -11.92 2.38
CA ILE A 474 -6.72 -11.29 3.70
C ILE A 474 -6.86 -9.77 3.57
N ASN A 475 -7.75 -9.16 4.35
CA ASN A 475 -7.80 -7.74 4.65
C ASN A 475 -7.33 -7.47 6.06
N VAL A 476 -6.35 -6.62 6.23
CA VAL A 476 -5.77 -6.25 7.52
C VAL A 476 -6.00 -4.77 7.77
N GLY A 477 -6.36 -4.41 9.00
CA GLY A 477 -6.50 -3.04 9.47
C GLY A 477 -5.97 -2.89 10.90
N ASN A 478 -6.00 -1.67 11.43
CA ASN A 478 -5.57 -1.35 12.79
C ASN A 478 -6.61 -0.44 13.47
N PHE A 479 -7.88 -0.84 13.42
CA PHE A 479 -8.99 -0.09 14.00
C PHE A 479 -9.05 -0.25 15.52
N ASN A 480 -9.64 0.74 16.20
CA ASN A 480 -9.76 0.71 17.64
C ASN A 480 -10.49 -0.55 18.15
N LYS A 481 -9.91 -1.24 19.12
CA LYS A 481 -10.53 -2.41 19.76
C LYS A 481 -11.80 -2.02 20.52
N PRO A 482 -12.78 -2.92 20.62
CA PRO A 482 -13.88 -2.72 21.55
C PRO A 482 -13.37 -2.61 22.99
N THR A 483 -14.02 -1.77 23.78
CA THR A 483 -13.73 -1.58 25.20
C THR A 483 -14.89 -2.07 26.05
N ALA A 484 -14.71 -2.17 27.38
CA ALA A 484 -15.78 -2.60 28.28
C ALA A 484 -17.01 -1.65 28.16
N GLY A 485 -18.07 -2.13 27.51
CA GLY A 485 -19.32 -1.39 27.30
C GLY A 485 -19.46 -0.65 25.97
N ASN A 486 -18.40 -0.59 25.14
CA ASN A 486 -18.45 0.04 23.81
C ASN A 486 -17.90 -0.89 22.74
N PRO A 487 -18.60 -1.07 21.60
CA PRO A 487 -18.07 -1.79 20.45
C PRO A 487 -16.91 -1.01 19.81
N SER A 488 -16.27 -1.58 18.78
CA SER A 488 -15.33 -0.85 17.94
C SER A 488 -16.07 0.22 17.15
N LEU A 489 -15.77 1.47 17.43
CA LEU A 489 -16.33 2.64 16.74
C LEU A 489 -15.25 3.28 15.88
N LEU A 490 -15.54 3.44 14.61
CA LEU A 490 -14.62 3.91 13.58
C LEU A 490 -14.68 5.43 13.40
N SER A 491 -13.56 6.05 13.05
CA SER A 491 -13.54 7.38 12.45
C SER A 491 -14.00 7.30 10.98
N MET A 492 -14.24 8.44 10.34
CA MET A 492 -14.50 8.47 8.89
C MET A 492 -13.32 7.94 8.09
N ASP A 493 -12.09 8.26 8.48
CA ASP A 493 -10.87 7.76 7.84
C ASP A 493 -10.76 6.22 7.96
N ASP A 494 -11.16 5.65 9.11
CA ASP A 494 -11.19 4.19 9.29
C ASP A 494 -12.26 3.54 8.39
N VAL A 495 -13.41 4.19 8.22
CA VAL A 495 -14.47 3.74 7.31
C VAL A 495 -13.97 3.71 5.87
N GLU A 496 -13.33 4.80 5.42
CA GLU A 496 -12.72 4.91 4.10
C GLU A 496 -11.67 3.81 3.89
N THR A 497 -10.76 3.64 4.85
CA THR A 497 -9.74 2.58 4.83
C THR A 497 -10.36 1.19 4.70
N LEU A 498 -11.45 0.88 5.42
CA LEU A 498 -12.12 -0.41 5.30
C LEU A 498 -12.68 -0.64 3.88
N PHE A 499 -13.31 0.37 3.29
CA PHE A 499 -13.81 0.28 1.91
C PHE A 499 -12.67 0.16 0.91
N HIS A 500 -11.56 0.88 1.11
CA HIS A 500 -10.35 0.81 0.30
C HIS A 500 -9.79 -0.62 0.25
N GLU A 501 -9.45 -1.18 1.41
CA GLU A 501 -8.87 -2.53 1.49
C GLU A 501 -9.84 -3.59 0.95
N PHE A 502 -11.14 -3.38 1.15
CA PHE A 502 -12.16 -4.25 0.59
C PHE A 502 -12.23 -4.15 -0.95
N GLY A 503 -11.93 -3.00 -1.54
CA GLY A 503 -11.78 -2.84 -3.00
C GLY A 503 -10.66 -3.69 -3.57
N HIS A 504 -9.49 -3.70 -2.93
CA HIS A 504 -8.40 -4.62 -3.27
C HIS A 504 -8.81 -6.09 -3.09
N ALA A 505 -9.53 -6.42 -2.01
CA ALA A 505 -10.03 -7.78 -1.80
C ALA A 505 -10.99 -8.23 -2.92
N LEU A 506 -11.86 -7.35 -3.39
CA LEU A 506 -12.74 -7.65 -4.53
C LEU A 506 -11.95 -7.92 -5.81
N HIS A 507 -10.86 -7.18 -6.06
CA HIS A 507 -9.98 -7.41 -7.19
C HIS A 507 -9.33 -8.80 -7.13
N GLY A 508 -8.81 -9.19 -5.95
CA GLY A 508 -8.27 -10.54 -5.75
C GLY A 508 -9.32 -11.65 -5.84
N LEU A 509 -10.48 -11.46 -5.19
CA LEU A 509 -11.56 -12.44 -5.13
C LEU A 509 -12.19 -12.72 -6.50
N LEU A 510 -12.44 -11.69 -7.29
CA LEU A 510 -13.12 -11.82 -8.58
C LEU A 510 -12.26 -12.37 -9.70
N SER A 511 -10.95 -12.49 -9.50
CA SER A 511 -10.00 -12.97 -10.53
C SER A 511 -10.48 -14.26 -11.20
N LYS A 512 -10.32 -14.33 -12.53
CA LYS A 512 -10.59 -15.47 -13.40
C LYS A 512 -9.44 -15.77 -14.34
N ALA A 513 -8.23 -15.44 -13.93
CA ALA A 513 -7.03 -15.71 -14.71
C ALA A 513 -6.78 -17.22 -14.82
N HIS A 514 -6.26 -17.65 -15.97
CA HIS A 514 -5.82 -19.02 -16.16
C HIS A 514 -4.45 -19.24 -15.48
N TYR A 515 -3.60 -18.23 -15.49
CA TYR A 515 -2.22 -18.27 -14.98
C TYR A 515 -2.09 -17.44 -13.71
N LYS A 516 -1.42 -18.00 -12.69
CA LYS A 516 -1.32 -17.37 -11.36
C LYS A 516 -0.56 -16.06 -11.37
N SER A 517 0.46 -15.92 -12.20
CA SER A 517 1.25 -14.68 -12.32
C SER A 517 0.45 -13.51 -12.92
N LEU A 518 -0.70 -13.77 -13.55
CA LEU A 518 -1.60 -12.77 -14.10
C LEU A 518 -2.87 -12.56 -13.26
N SER A 519 -3.01 -13.22 -12.10
CA SER A 519 -4.25 -13.19 -11.33
C SER A 519 -4.36 -11.98 -10.40
N GLY A 520 -5.59 -11.55 -10.15
CA GLY A 520 -5.95 -10.58 -9.11
C GLY A 520 -5.21 -9.25 -9.23
N THR A 521 -4.50 -8.89 -8.19
CA THR A 521 -3.77 -7.61 -8.05
C THR A 521 -2.41 -7.58 -8.77
N ASN A 522 -2.05 -8.61 -9.55
CA ASN A 522 -0.85 -8.60 -10.38
C ASN A 522 -1.05 -7.72 -11.63
N THR A 523 -1.18 -6.42 -11.42
CA THR A 523 -1.45 -5.39 -12.42
C THR A 523 -0.41 -4.26 -12.31
N PRO A 524 -0.30 -3.38 -13.33
CA PRO A 524 0.58 -2.22 -13.23
C PRO A 524 0.33 -1.38 -11.98
N ARG A 525 1.39 -0.78 -11.44
CA ARG A 525 1.35 0.01 -10.20
C ARG A 525 0.35 1.17 -10.27
N ASP A 526 0.25 1.83 -11.41
CA ASP A 526 -0.65 2.95 -11.64
C ASP A 526 -2.10 2.54 -11.94
N PHE A 527 -2.39 1.22 -11.91
CA PHE A 527 -3.74 0.67 -12.01
C PHE A 527 -4.23 0.03 -10.70
N VAL A 528 -3.34 -0.54 -9.90
CA VAL A 528 -3.68 -1.41 -8.77
C VAL A 528 -4.57 -0.72 -7.72
N GLU A 529 -4.48 0.61 -7.58
CA GLU A 529 -5.29 1.41 -6.66
C GLU A 529 -6.68 1.78 -7.20
N LEU A 530 -6.97 1.54 -8.49
CA LEU A 530 -8.30 1.83 -9.04
C LEU A 530 -9.44 1.12 -8.28
N PRO A 531 -9.39 -0.19 -8.02
CA PRO A 531 -10.48 -0.89 -7.33
C PRO A 531 -10.68 -0.44 -5.88
N SER A 532 -9.60 -0.14 -5.18
CA SER A 532 -9.63 0.32 -3.78
C SER A 532 -10.24 1.71 -3.67
N GLN A 533 -9.71 2.69 -4.39
CA GLN A 533 -10.20 4.07 -4.40
C GLN A 533 -11.62 4.18 -4.97
N PHE A 534 -11.98 3.33 -5.93
CA PHE A 534 -13.35 3.25 -6.43
C PHE A 534 -14.35 2.91 -5.33
N MET A 535 -14.02 1.97 -4.46
CA MET A 535 -14.89 1.56 -3.36
C MET A 535 -15.05 2.64 -2.29
N GLU A 536 -14.05 3.49 -2.05
CA GLU A 536 -14.12 4.63 -1.12
C GLU A 536 -15.28 5.57 -1.43
N ASN A 537 -15.59 5.78 -2.72
CA ASN A 537 -16.69 6.66 -3.13
C ASN A 537 -18.04 6.23 -2.54
N TYR A 538 -18.27 4.92 -2.42
CA TYR A 538 -19.52 4.40 -1.86
C TYR A 538 -19.66 4.67 -0.36
N ALA A 539 -18.56 4.78 0.37
CA ALA A 539 -18.60 5.03 1.81
C ALA A 539 -19.35 6.32 2.17
N TYR A 540 -19.25 7.33 1.29
CA TYR A 540 -19.80 8.67 1.53
C TYR A 540 -21.16 8.92 0.86
N GLU A 541 -21.63 8.03 -0.03
CA GLU A 541 -22.90 8.22 -0.70
C GLU A 541 -24.08 8.12 0.28
N PRO A 542 -25.00 9.10 0.28
CA PRO A 542 -26.10 9.16 1.25
C PRO A 542 -26.95 7.88 1.31
N GLU A 543 -27.21 7.27 0.15
CA GLU A 543 -28.03 6.04 0.10
C GLU A 543 -27.27 4.83 0.64
N VAL A 544 -25.94 4.81 0.58
CA VAL A 544 -25.09 3.76 1.14
C VAL A 544 -24.89 3.97 2.63
N LEU A 545 -24.58 5.20 3.08
CA LEU A 545 -24.48 5.57 4.49
C LEU A 545 -25.72 5.09 5.29
N LYS A 546 -26.92 5.30 4.75
CA LYS A 546 -28.16 4.86 5.38
C LYS A 546 -28.31 3.35 5.52
N THR A 547 -27.49 2.55 4.84
CA THR A 547 -27.54 1.09 4.95
C THR A 547 -26.66 0.53 6.06
N TYR A 548 -25.69 1.32 6.57
CA TYR A 548 -24.74 0.83 7.57
C TYR A 548 -24.52 1.77 8.76
N ALA A 549 -24.73 3.07 8.59
CA ALA A 549 -24.47 4.05 9.64
C ALA A 549 -25.63 4.11 10.63
N PHE A 550 -25.66 3.18 11.58
CA PHE A 550 -26.65 3.08 12.65
C PHE A 550 -26.01 3.39 14.00
N HIS A 551 -26.66 4.25 14.78
CA HIS A 551 -26.19 4.55 16.13
C HIS A 551 -26.14 3.29 17.00
N TYR A 552 -24.96 2.93 17.51
CA TYR A 552 -24.70 1.64 18.14
C TYR A 552 -25.56 1.33 19.38
N GLN A 553 -26.08 2.36 20.09
CA GLN A 553 -26.97 2.20 21.26
C GLN A 553 -28.43 2.26 20.89
N THR A 554 -28.85 3.18 20.02
CA THR A 554 -30.28 3.41 19.73
C THR A 554 -30.77 2.64 18.51
N GLY A 555 -29.86 2.25 17.61
CA GLY A 555 -30.20 1.64 16.32
C GLY A 555 -30.77 2.62 15.29
N GLU A 556 -30.80 3.92 15.62
CA GLU A 556 -31.27 4.95 14.70
C GLU A 556 -30.29 5.16 13.56
N VAL A 557 -30.82 5.33 12.35
CA VAL A 557 -30.00 5.65 11.16
C VAL A 557 -29.42 7.05 11.30
N ILE A 558 -28.24 7.27 10.76
CA ILE A 558 -27.56 8.58 10.72
C ILE A 558 -28.52 9.66 10.15
N PRO A 559 -28.69 10.81 10.83
CA PRO A 559 -29.57 11.88 10.38
C PRO A 559 -29.09 12.52 9.07
N ASP A 560 -30.02 12.93 8.21
CA ASP A 560 -29.71 13.64 6.96
C ASP A 560 -28.89 14.93 7.21
N SER A 561 -29.05 15.57 8.37
CA SER A 561 -28.26 16.73 8.76
C SER A 561 -26.77 16.40 8.96
N LEU A 562 -26.43 15.23 9.51
CA LEU A 562 -25.04 14.77 9.63
C LEU A 562 -24.48 14.35 8.27
N ILE A 563 -25.26 13.65 7.45
CA ILE A 563 -24.87 13.32 6.07
C ILE A 563 -24.55 14.59 5.27
N ALA A 564 -25.39 15.61 5.38
CA ALA A 564 -25.16 16.90 4.72
C ALA A 564 -23.86 17.58 5.20
N LYS A 565 -23.54 17.52 6.50
CA LYS A 565 -22.29 18.01 7.06
C LYS A 565 -21.07 17.24 6.54
N ILE A 566 -21.12 15.89 6.48
CA ILE A 566 -20.07 15.03 5.94
C ILE A 566 -19.78 15.44 4.49
N ASN A 567 -20.81 15.50 3.64
CA ASN A 567 -20.65 15.84 2.23
C ASN A 567 -20.14 17.26 2.01
N ALA A 568 -20.57 18.21 2.85
CA ALA A 568 -20.07 19.59 2.77
C ALA A 568 -18.60 19.69 3.21
N ALA A 569 -18.20 18.90 4.21
CA ALA A 569 -16.82 18.87 4.70
C ALA A 569 -15.88 18.11 3.74
N GLY A 570 -16.38 17.20 2.91
CA GLY A 570 -15.56 16.36 2.01
C GLY A 570 -14.76 17.18 0.95
N LYS A 571 -15.17 18.40 0.67
CA LYS A 571 -14.42 19.31 -0.23
C LYS A 571 -13.52 20.31 0.52
N PHE A 572 -13.52 20.26 1.84
CA PHE A 572 -12.75 21.18 2.65
C PHE A 572 -11.26 20.83 2.61
N ASN A 573 -10.41 21.85 2.46
CA ASN A 573 -8.95 21.71 2.48
C ASN A 573 -8.37 20.80 1.36
N GLN A 574 -9.14 20.51 0.31
CA GLN A 574 -8.70 19.66 -0.80
C GLN A 574 -7.59 20.32 -1.63
N GLY A 575 -7.56 21.65 -1.69
CA GLY A 575 -6.47 22.39 -2.30
C GLY A 575 -5.13 22.08 -1.65
N PHE A 576 -5.07 22.12 -0.31
CA PHE A 576 -3.88 21.76 0.46
C PHE A 576 -3.49 20.29 0.24
N VAL A 577 -4.42 19.38 0.49
CA VAL A 577 -4.15 17.92 0.45
C VAL A 577 -3.63 17.50 -0.92
N THR A 578 -4.28 17.97 -1.99
CA THR A 578 -3.89 17.62 -3.35
C THR A 578 -2.57 18.28 -3.76
N THR A 579 -2.35 19.55 -3.40
CA THR A 579 -1.10 20.25 -3.70
C THR A 579 0.09 19.63 -2.97
N GLU A 580 -0.07 19.28 -1.69
CA GLU A 580 0.95 18.60 -0.90
C GLU A 580 1.33 17.24 -1.52
N LEU A 581 0.33 16.44 -1.93
CA LEU A 581 0.53 15.14 -2.57
C LEU A 581 1.23 15.26 -3.93
N LEU A 582 0.72 16.14 -4.79
CA LEU A 582 1.26 16.36 -6.13
C LEU A 582 2.68 16.94 -6.11
N SER A 583 3.00 17.80 -5.14
CA SER A 583 4.36 18.34 -5.00
C SER A 583 5.40 17.24 -4.78
N ALA A 584 5.03 16.20 -4.00
CA ALA A 584 5.87 15.03 -3.82
C ALA A 584 5.98 14.19 -5.12
N SER A 585 4.86 14.02 -5.85
CA SER A 585 4.87 13.30 -7.14
C SER A 585 5.74 13.98 -8.20
N ILE A 586 5.65 15.31 -8.30
CA ILE A 586 6.48 16.08 -9.24
C ILE A 586 7.95 16.02 -8.83
N LEU A 587 8.25 16.14 -7.55
CA LEU A 587 9.61 16.04 -7.04
C LEU A 587 10.23 14.65 -7.28
N ASP A 588 9.43 13.58 -7.14
CA ASP A 588 9.83 12.22 -7.49
C ASP A 588 10.22 12.11 -8.97
N MET A 589 9.37 12.64 -9.87
CA MET A 589 9.64 12.66 -11.31
C MET A 589 10.88 13.48 -11.64
N ASP A 590 11.00 14.72 -11.11
CA ASP A 590 12.17 15.57 -11.35
C ASP A 590 13.50 14.86 -10.94
N PHE A 591 13.51 14.06 -9.83
CA PHE A 591 14.68 13.24 -9.47
C PHE A 591 14.96 12.14 -10.49
N HIS A 592 13.93 11.40 -10.92
CA HIS A 592 14.10 10.21 -11.75
C HIS A 592 14.20 10.51 -13.25
N GLU A 593 13.96 11.74 -13.66
CA GLU A 593 14.25 12.26 -15.02
C GLU A 593 15.72 12.72 -15.18
N LEU A 594 16.49 12.76 -14.08
CA LEU A 594 17.90 13.11 -14.16
C LEU A 594 18.66 12.12 -15.04
N THR A 595 19.49 12.65 -15.93
CA THR A 595 20.42 11.87 -16.79
C THR A 595 21.85 11.84 -16.24
N SER A 596 22.12 12.64 -15.19
CA SER A 596 23.37 12.69 -14.42
C SER A 596 23.09 13.22 -13.02
N ALA A 597 23.75 12.65 -12.02
CA ALA A 597 23.74 13.15 -10.63
C ALA A 597 25.05 13.92 -10.28
N GLU A 598 25.89 14.23 -11.26
CA GLU A 598 27.13 14.98 -11.04
C GLU A 598 26.85 16.36 -10.48
N GLY A 599 27.39 16.65 -9.28
CA GLY A 599 27.20 17.93 -8.61
C GLY A 599 25.79 18.15 -8.02
N LEU A 600 25.00 17.11 -7.86
CA LEU A 600 23.67 17.17 -7.28
C LEU A 600 23.72 17.63 -5.82
N ASP A 601 23.20 18.84 -5.54
CA ASP A 601 22.89 19.32 -4.20
C ASP A 601 21.41 19.07 -3.93
N VAL A 602 21.11 18.16 -3.02
CA VAL A 602 19.75 17.66 -2.73
C VAL A 602 18.82 18.78 -2.28
N ASN A 603 19.28 19.69 -1.41
CA ASN A 603 18.46 20.79 -0.92
C ASN A 603 18.23 21.89 -1.98
N ALA A 604 19.26 22.19 -2.77
CA ALA A 604 19.13 23.14 -3.88
C ALA A 604 18.23 22.57 -5.00
N PHE A 605 18.29 21.26 -5.23
CA PHE A 605 17.43 20.56 -6.20
C PHE A 605 15.96 20.60 -5.80
N GLU A 606 15.64 20.22 -4.53
CA GLU A 606 14.29 20.35 -3.98
C GLU A 606 13.74 21.76 -4.16
N LYS A 607 14.52 22.76 -3.76
CA LYS A 607 14.12 24.17 -3.88
C LYS A 607 13.83 24.55 -5.33
N ALA A 608 14.71 24.19 -6.25
CA ALA A 608 14.54 24.51 -7.68
C ALA A 608 13.31 23.83 -8.28
N SER A 609 13.03 22.58 -7.92
CA SER A 609 11.83 21.85 -8.31
C SER A 609 10.56 22.55 -7.82
N LEU A 610 10.49 22.90 -6.52
CA LEU A 610 9.33 23.58 -5.94
C LEU A 610 9.11 24.98 -6.54
N GLU A 611 10.19 25.73 -6.81
CA GLU A 611 10.12 27.04 -7.48
C GLU A 611 9.62 26.90 -8.93
N LYS A 612 10.11 25.91 -9.69
CA LYS A 612 9.70 25.61 -11.07
C LYS A 612 8.19 25.36 -11.17
N MET A 613 7.62 24.61 -10.20
CA MET A 613 6.18 24.31 -10.17
C MET A 613 5.34 25.45 -9.56
N GLY A 614 5.94 26.51 -9.03
CA GLY A 614 5.27 27.66 -8.43
C GLY A 614 4.61 27.37 -7.09
N MET A 615 5.18 26.46 -6.30
CA MET A 615 4.71 26.11 -4.96
C MET A 615 4.63 27.32 -4.06
N ILE A 616 3.59 27.40 -3.22
CA ILE A 616 3.41 28.49 -2.26
C ILE A 616 4.16 28.21 -0.94
N ASP A 617 4.63 29.27 -0.29
CA ASP A 617 5.44 29.17 0.94
C ASP A 617 4.68 28.56 2.13
N GLU A 618 3.35 28.63 2.11
CA GLU A 618 2.46 28.17 3.16
C GLU A 618 2.32 26.64 3.21
N ILE A 619 2.82 25.92 2.19
CA ILE A 619 2.75 24.46 2.09
C ILE A 619 4.17 23.90 1.92
N ILE A 620 4.57 22.97 2.79
CA ILE A 620 5.79 22.18 2.62
C ILE A 620 5.46 20.95 1.77
N VAL A 621 6.37 20.54 0.89
CA VAL A 621 6.23 19.28 0.14
C VAL A 621 5.98 18.11 1.11
N ARG A 622 5.07 17.22 0.73
CA ARG A 622 4.62 16.10 1.61
C ARG A 622 5.78 15.27 2.16
N TYR A 623 6.78 15.02 1.33
CA TYR A 623 8.02 14.34 1.68
C TYR A 623 9.20 15.12 1.11
N ARG A 624 10.03 15.67 1.98
CA ARG A 624 11.31 16.23 1.55
C ARG A 624 12.29 15.09 1.24
N PRO A 625 13.25 15.27 0.33
CA PRO A 625 14.08 14.18 -0.17
C PRO A 625 14.71 13.32 0.93
N THR A 626 15.21 13.93 2.00
CA THR A 626 16.00 13.25 3.05
C THR A 626 15.19 12.25 3.91
N PHE A 627 13.85 12.30 3.87
CA PHE A 627 12.98 11.33 4.54
C PHE A 627 11.89 10.74 3.62
N TYR A 628 12.07 10.82 2.32
CA TYR A 628 11.13 10.33 1.33
C TYR A 628 11.29 8.80 1.13
N ASN A 629 10.91 8.03 2.13
CA ASN A 629 11.05 6.58 2.13
C ASN A 629 10.41 5.91 0.90
N HIS A 630 9.25 6.40 0.42
CA HIS A 630 8.56 5.81 -0.73
C HIS A 630 9.46 5.62 -1.93
N ILE A 631 10.25 6.64 -2.28
CA ILE A 631 11.08 6.61 -3.49
C ILE A 631 12.51 6.14 -3.23
N PHE A 632 12.98 6.11 -1.97
CA PHE A 632 14.35 5.70 -1.64
C PHE A 632 14.44 4.37 -0.88
N THR A 633 13.30 3.76 -0.44
CA THR A 633 13.33 2.50 0.32
C THR A 633 12.30 1.45 -0.11
N THR A 634 11.16 1.84 -0.71
CA THR A 634 10.04 0.90 -0.87
C THR A 634 9.67 0.58 -2.33
N GLY A 635 10.50 0.97 -3.30
CA GLY A 635 10.27 0.65 -4.70
C GLY A 635 9.19 1.51 -5.39
N TYR A 636 8.89 2.71 -4.85
CA TYR A 636 8.03 3.71 -5.49
C TYR A 636 8.79 4.78 -6.27
N GLU A 637 10.04 4.54 -6.61
CA GLU A 637 10.83 5.41 -7.50
C GLU A 637 10.10 5.65 -8.81
N ALA A 638 10.04 6.90 -9.27
CA ALA A 638 9.25 7.36 -10.41
C ALA A 638 7.79 6.84 -10.41
N GLY A 639 7.25 6.54 -9.22
CA GLY A 639 5.98 5.84 -9.06
C GLY A 639 5.00 6.53 -8.11
N TYR A 640 5.38 7.62 -7.44
CA TYR A 640 4.50 8.27 -6.48
C TYR A 640 3.28 8.95 -7.14
N TYR A 641 3.36 9.27 -8.42
CA TYR A 641 2.23 9.77 -9.21
C TYR A 641 1.04 8.81 -9.26
N SER A 642 1.27 7.51 -9.07
CA SER A 642 0.26 6.44 -9.19
C SER A 642 -0.95 6.67 -8.30
N TYR A 643 -0.77 7.27 -7.11
CA TYR A 643 -1.89 7.63 -6.23
C TYR A 643 -2.86 8.62 -6.88
N THR A 644 -2.34 9.66 -7.53
CA THR A 644 -3.20 10.64 -8.22
C THR A 644 -3.71 10.11 -9.55
N TRP A 645 -2.92 9.29 -10.25
CA TRP A 645 -3.33 8.63 -11.48
C TRP A 645 -4.55 7.73 -11.23
N ALA A 646 -4.46 6.86 -10.23
CA ALA A 646 -5.57 6.00 -9.83
C ALA A 646 -6.78 6.80 -9.32
N ALA A 647 -6.57 7.92 -8.63
CA ALA A 647 -7.64 8.82 -8.20
C ALA A 647 -8.41 9.44 -9.39
N VAL A 648 -7.74 9.69 -10.52
CA VAL A 648 -8.41 10.11 -11.75
C VAL A 648 -9.20 8.96 -12.38
N LEU A 649 -8.61 7.75 -12.43
CA LEU A 649 -9.29 6.55 -12.93
C LEU A 649 -10.55 6.26 -12.10
N ASP A 650 -10.45 6.29 -10.77
CA ASP A 650 -11.57 6.00 -9.88
C ASP A 650 -12.69 7.03 -9.99
N ALA A 651 -12.34 8.32 -10.01
CA ALA A 651 -13.32 9.40 -10.11
C ALA A 651 -14.11 9.34 -11.43
N ASP A 652 -13.43 9.05 -12.54
CA ASP A 652 -14.08 8.88 -13.85
C ASP A 652 -14.86 7.55 -13.92
N ALA A 653 -14.36 6.47 -13.30
CA ALA A 653 -15.07 5.21 -13.20
C ALA A 653 -16.37 5.35 -12.39
N PHE A 654 -16.31 6.05 -11.25
CA PHE A 654 -17.50 6.32 -10.44
C PHE A 654 -18.49 7.27 -11.16
N ALA A 655 -17.97 8.22 -11.94
CA ALA A 655 -18.80 9.08 -12.78
C ALA A 655 -19.61 8.29 -13.80
N ALA A 656 -19.13 7.13 -14.29
CA ALA A 656 -19.90 6.27 -15.18
C ALA A 656 -21.24 5.81 -14.56
N PHE A 657 -21.27 5.53 -13.27
CA PHE A 657 -22.51 5.21 -12.54
C PHE A 657 -23.35 6.46 -12.31
N LYS A 658 -22.75 7.56 -11.87
CA LYS A 658 -23.47 8.84 -11.66
C LYS A 658 -24.16 9.35 -12.94
N GLU A 659 -23.56 9.16 -14.10
CA GLU A 659 -24.10 9.51 -15.42
C GLU A 659 -25.40 8.73 -15.75
N THR A 660 -25.58 7.53 -15.21
CA THR A 660 -26.81 6.73 -15.36
C THR A 660 -27.94 7.17 -14.43
N GLY A 661 -27.61 7.85 -13.35
CA GLY A 661 -28.53 8.20 -12.26
C GLY A 661 -28.78 7.04 -11.26
N ASP A 662 -28.08 5.91 -11.41
CA ASP A 662 -28.14 4.75 -10.50
C ASP A 662 -26.74 4.29 -10.16
N LEU A 663 -26.35 4.38 -8.86
CA LEU A 663 -25.03 3.98 -8.38
C LEU A 663 -24.77 2.47 -8.50
N PHE A 664 -25.78 1.69 -8.83
CA PHE A 664 -25.72 0.23 -8.96
C PHE A 664 -26.23 -0.24 -10.32
N GLU A 665 -26.17 0.63 -11.36
CA GLU A 665 -26.67 0.31 -12.70
C GLU A 665 -26.05 -1.01 -13.22
N PRO A 666 -26.90 -2.02 -13.53
CA PRO A 666 -26.42 -3.38 -13.72
C PRO A 666 -25.46 -3.56 -14.89
N ALA A 667 -25.65 -2.83 -16.00
CA ALA A 667 -24.77 -2.98 -17.17
C ALA A 667 -23.39 -2.35 -16.91
N THR A 668 -23.33 -1.24 -16.18
CA THR A 668 -22.06 -0.61 -15.76
C THR A 668 -21.36 -1.48 -14.73
N ALA A 669 -22.09 -2.02 -13.75
CA ALA A 669 -21.57 -2.95 -12.76
C ALA A 669 -21.00 -4.23 -13.41
N ALA A 670 -21.68 -4.77 -14.42
CA ALA A 670 -21.18 -5.94 -15.17
C ALA A 670 -19.87 -5.64 -15.92
N ARG A 671 -19.73 -4.45 -16.52
CA ARG A 671 -18.46 -4.04 -17.17
C ARG A 671 -17.34 -3.86 -16.15
N LEU A 672 -17.63 -3.25 -14.99
CA LEU A 672 -16.65 -3.11 -13.91
C LEU A 672 -16.24 -4.48 -13.38
N ARG A 673 -17.19 -5.38 -13.13
CA ARG A 673 -16.91 -6.75 -12.71
C ARG A 673 -15.99 -7.45 -13.73
N HIS A 674 -16.27 -7.32 -15.01
CA HIS A 674 -15.43 -7.88 -16.07
C HIS A 674 -14.00 -7.35 -16.00
N LEU A 675 -13.82 -6.04 -15.79
CA LEU A 675 -12.49 -5.43 -15.63
C LEU A 675 -11.74 -6.06 -14.44
N LEU A 676 -12.41 -6.22 -13.27
CA LEU A 676 -11.79 -6.81 -12.08
C LEU A 676 -11.46 -8.30 -12.26
N GLU A 677 -12.29 -9.05 -13.00
CA GLU A 677 -12.08 -10.47 -13.30
C GLU A 677 -10.83 -10.73 -14.14
N GLN A 678 -10.35 -9.73 -14.89
CA GLN A 678 -9.20 -9.89 -15.78
C GLN A 678 -7.85 -9.87 -15.06
N GLY A 679 -7.72 -9.19 -13.92
CA GLY A 679 -6.40 -9.02 -13.28
C GLY A 679 -5.37 -8.47 -14.28
N GLY A 680 -4.20 -9.14 -14.39
CA GLY A 680 -3.11 -8.80 -15.31
C GLY A 680 -3.18 -9.50 -16.68
N THR A 681 -4.26 -10.20 -17.01
CA THR A 681 -4.38 -11.00 -18.25
C THR A 681 -4.38 -10.17 -19.53
N ARG A 682 -4.67 -8.86 -19.42
CA ARG A 682 -4.69 -7.90 -20.51
C ARG A 682 -4.02 -6.58 -20.10
N ASP A 683 -3.76 -5.71 -21.08
CA ASP A 683 -3.28 -4.35 -20.81
C ASP A 683 -4.32 -3.56 -20.02
N ALA A 684 -3.89 -2.90 -18.95
CA ALA A 684 -4.79 -2.19 -18.05
C ALA A 684 -5.48 -0.99 -18.72
N GLN A 685 -4.80 -0.30 -19.64
CA GLN A 685 -5.38 0.80 -20.42
C GLN A 685 -6.48 0.31 -21.35
N GLU A 686 -6.27 -0.85 -22.02
CA GLU A 686 -7.31 -1.46 -22.88
C GLU A 686 -8.53 -1.86 -22.04
N LEU A 687 -8.33 -2.48 -20.86
CA LEU A 687 -9.43 -2.86 -19.96
C LEU A 687 -10.22 -1.64 -19.48
N TYR A 688 -9.52 -0.56 -19.15
CA TYR A 688 -10.17 0.68 -18.74
C TYR A 688 -10.99 1.30 -19.88
N LEU A 689 -10.44 1.36 -21.08
CA LEU A 689 -11.14 1.83 -22.28
C LEU A 689 -12.38 0.98 -22.60
N GLU A 690 -12.30 -0.34 -22.44
CA GLU A 690 -13.44 -1.24 -22.61
C GLU A 690 -14.53 -0.99 -21.58
N PHE A 691 -14.15 -0.77 -20.31
CA PHE A 691 -15.08 -0.42 -19.24
C PHE A 691 -15.76 0.93 -19.48
N ARG A 692 -14.97 1.98 -19.74
CA ARG A 692 -15.42 3.37 -19.75
C ARG A 692 -15.88 3.87 -21.11
N GLY A 693 -15.36 3.30 -22.20
CA GLY A 693 -15.60 3.71 -23.59
C GLY A 693 -14.81 4.94 -24.03
N LYS A 694 -13.95 5.48 -23.16
CA LYS A 694 -13.09 6.66 -23.41
C LYS A 694 -11.92 6.65 -22.43
N GLU A 695 -10.92 7.49 -22.70
CA GLU A 695 -9.84 7.80 -21.75
C GLU A 695 -10.40 8.40 -20.46
N ALA A 696 -9.69 8.20 -19.35
CA ALA A 696 -10.04 8.80 -18.08
C ALA A 696 -9.96 10.34 -18.15
N ASP A 697 -10.98 11.02 -17.63
CA ASP A 697 -11.07 12.47 -17.62
C ASP A 697 -10.74 13.04 -16.24
N PRO A 698 -9.59 13.73 -16.07
CA PRO A 698 -9.21 14.37 -14.80
C PRO A 698 -10.27 15.33 -14.24
N ALA A 699 -11.15 15.85 -15.10
CA ALA A 699 -12.22 16.76 -14.68
C ALA A 699 -13.15 16.14 -13.63
N HIS A 700 -13.33 14.82 -13.60
CA HIS A 700 -14.15 14.15 -12.60
C HIS A 700 -13.52 14.24 -11.21
N LEU A 701 -12.22 14.02 -11.09
CA LEU A 701 -11.47 14.24 -9.84
C LEU A 701 -11.51 15.71 -9.41
N LEU A 702 -11.27 16.62 -10.37
CA LEU A 702 -11.28 18.08 -10.08
C LEU A 702 -12.64 18.56 -9.58
N ARG A 703 -13.76 18.04 -10.10
CA ARG A 703 -15.13 18.32 -9.61
C ARG A 703 -15.37 17.70 -8.23
N ARG A 704 -14.94 16.45 -8.03
CA ARG A 704 -15.05 15.78 -6.72
C ARG A 704 -14.35 16.61 -5.64
N ASN A 705 -13.15 17.09 -5.91
CA ASN A 705 -12.37 17.92 -5.00
C ASN A 705 -12.84 19.40 -4.92
N GLY A 706 -13.79 19.81 -5.76
CA GLY A 706 -14.33 21.19 -5.76
C GLY A 706 -13.41 22.22 -6.40
N PHE A 707 -12.49 21.82 -7.28
CA PHE A 707 -11.57 22.75 -7.96
C PHE A 707 -12.19 23.41 -9.18
N ILE A 708 -13.11 22.72 -9.83
CA ILE A 708 -13.92 23.20 -10.96
C ILE A 708 -15.41 22.90 -10.71
N GLU A 709 -16.30 23.59 -11.47
CA GLU A 709 -17.75 23.40 -11.45
C GLU A 709 -18.20 22.07 -12.09
#